data_3d35774646d9be04d70f85bd055094d7
#
_entry.id   3d35774646d9be04d70f85bd055094d7
#
_cell.length_a   1.000
_cell.length_b   1.000
_cell.length_c   1.000
_cell.angle_alpha   90.00
_cell.angle_beta   90.00
_cell.angle_gamma   90.00
#
_symmetry.space_group_name_H-M   'P 1'
#
loop_
_entity.id
_entity.type
_entity.pdbx_description
1 polymer ?
#
loop_
_entity_poly.entity_id
_entity_poly.type
_entity_poly.pdbx_seq_one_letter_code
_entity_poly.pdbx_strand_id
1 'polypeptide(L)'
;MAELVVTRSNNQSEQGSDLRXKPRSGLLEPLEAPRPPMPSDLPDDRFINRETSWLDFNARVLALAEDVSTPLLERAKFLAIFASNLDEFYMVRVAGLMRREATGLAVRSADGLTPRAQLDLISGKTAQLTDRAIRCFTDEVLPSLVHAGISIRFWHQLTTEQQQRLHEFFHDQIFPVLTPLAVDPAHPFPYISGLSLNLAVTVRDPGDEVERFARVKVPQNVPRLIRVDLSPEDAAAMAAGDEAAGLDGAGNSGEGGPKEPDPDRYACFVPLEEVIAAHLSQLFPGMEVVDSHMFRVTRNADLEVEEDEAEDLLQALERELARRRFGPAVRLEVDADIDDGLLKMLCRELEVSPRHVHRVHGLLDLSVLWALFDLDRPELKFPPRVPVTHPSLVTEAGEAADFFAVLRERDVLVHHPYDSFTTSVXRFIEQAAADPRVLAIKQTLYRTSGDSPIVDALVAAAEAGKQVVVLVEIKARFDESANIRWARELERAGCHVVYGLIGLKTHTKTCLVVRQEEDGLRRYCHVGTGNYNPKTARLYEDLGLLTADEEVGADLTDLFNVLTGYSRQTVYRSLLVAPERMRDGIVERIEREAAAARAGQPSGVRIKVNSLVDEQIIDALYRASRDGVPVRCLVRGICALRPGVPGLSETVLVRSVLGRYLEHSRVLDFTSLDEVWIGSADMMHRNLDXRVEALVRVTQADNRTELRRMLDHAFSPGVSAWDLGPDGQWERHVTGPQENRLSDYQADLAVWALRRA
;
A
#
# COMPACT_ATOMS: atom_id res chain seq x y z
N MET A 1 27.45 2.84 -9.91
CA MET A 1 27.59 2.35 -8.55
C MET A 1 27.12 0.92 -8.37
N ALA A 2 26.21 0.45 -9.19
CA ALA A 2 25.90 -1.00 -9.26
C ALA A 2 27.10 -1.81 -9.73
N GLU A 3 28.00 -1.20 -10.49
CA GLU A 3 29.21 -1.87 -10.98
C GLU A 3 30.27 -2.12 -9.90
N LEU A 4 30.24 -1.36 -8.84
CA LEU A 4 31.22 -1.47 -7.76
C LEU A 4 30.97 -2.64 -6.82
N VAL A 5 29.72 -3.12 -6.77
CA VAL A 5 29.38 -4.28 -5.94
C VAL A 5 29.64 -5.58 -6.69
N VAL A 6 29.50 -5.54 -8.02
CA VAL A 6 29.73 -6.71 -8.86
C VAL A 6 31.21 -6.99 -9.07
N THR A 7 32.05 -5.94 -9.06
CA THR A 7 33.48 -6.12 -9.33
C THR A 7 34.29 -6.68 -8.16
N ARG A 8 33.74 -6.66 -6.96
CA ARG A 8 34.44 -7.26 -5.81
C ARG A 8 34.25 -8.79 -5.70
N SER A 9 33.30 -9.33 -6.43
CA SER A 9 33.08 -10.79 -6.39
C SER A 9 33.85 -11.55 -7.47
N ASN A 10 34.48 -10.84 -8.43
CA ASN A 10 35.08 -11.51 -9.58
C ASN A 10 36.61 -11.59 -9.56
N ASN A 11 37.28 -11.16 -8.49
CA ASN A 11 38.73 -11.16 -8.49
C ASN A 11 39.34 -12.13 -7.48
N GLN A 12 38.76 -13.32 -7.39
CA GLN A 12 39.46 -14.43 -6.76
C GLN A 12 39.22 -15.68 -7.58
N SER A 13 39.89 -15.72 -8.71
CA SER A 13 39.97 -16.96 -9.48
C SER A 13 41.33 -17.59 -9.25
N GLU A 14 41.26 -18.85 -9.12
CA GLU A 14 42.38 -19.79 -9.24
C GLU A 14 43.30 -19.96 -8.05
N GLN A 15 42.88 -20.82 -7.16
CA GLN A 15 43.77 -21.98 -6.83
C GLN A 15 42.92 -23.01 -6.08
N GLY A 16 43.01 -24.21 -6.58
CA GLY A 16 42.10 -25.28 -6.30
C GLY A 16 42.06 -25.80 -4.88
N SER A 17 40.92 -26.05 -4.47
CA SER A 17 40.53 -27.19 -3.68
C SER A 17 39.02 -27.30 -3.81
N ASP A 18 38.61 -28.46 -4.15
CA ASP A 18 37.25 -28.84 -4.45
C ASP A 18 36.42 -28.80 -3.16
N LEU A 19 36.10 -27.62 -2.72
CA LEU A 19 35.10 -27.42 -1.68
C LEU A 19 33.87 -26.76 -2.34
N ARG A 20 33.11 -27.64 -2.99
CA ARG A 20 31.80 -27.22 -3.48
C ARG A 20 30.94 -26.83 -2.31
N UNK A 21 30.78 -25.81 -1.93
CA UNK A 21 30.12 -25.43 -1.21
C UNK A 21 28.97 -25.69 -1.49
N LYS A 22 28.43 -26.48 -0.97
CA LYS A 22 27.02 -26.76 -1.07
C LYS A 22 26.26 -25.43 -0.87
N PRO A 23 25.39 -25.07 -1.75
CA PRO A 23 24.60 -23.87 -1.55
C PRO A 23 23.93 -23.98 -0.18
N ARG A 24 23.93 -22.88 0.54
CA ARG A 24 23.25 -22.81 1.83
C ARG A 24 21.79 -23.16 1.60
N SER A 25 21.33 -24.18 2.27
CA SER A 25 19.95 -24.61 2.13
C SER A 25 19.01 -23.44 2.44
N GLY A 26 18.19 -23.11 1.50
CA GLY A 26 17.20 -22.04 1.64
C GLY A 26 17.51 -20.74 0.96
N LEU A 27 18.79 -20.47 0.59
CA LEU A 27 19.17 -19.18 0.03
C LEU A 27 19.51 -19.22 -1.46
N LEU A 28 19.87 -20.39 -1.97
CA LEU A 28 20.41 -20.49 -3.33
C LEU A 28 19.97 -21.74 -4.07
N GLU A 29 18.91 -22.39 -3.63
CA GLU A 29 18.36 -23.43 -4.48
C GLU A 29 17.83 -22.76 -5.75
N PRO A 30 18.23 -23.25 -6.91
CA PRO A 30 17.59 -22.76 -8.13
C PRO A 30 16.11 -22.93 -7.95
N LEU A 31 15.37 -21.92 -8.35
CA LEU A 31 13.93 -21.93 -8.31
C LEU A 31 13.45 -23.29 -8.82
N GLU A 32 13.13 -24.18 -7.92
CA GLU A 32 12.54 -25.45 -8.31
C GLU A 32 11.24 -25.14 -9.05
N ALA A 33 11.04 -25.86 -10.13
CA ALA A 33 9.74 -25.83 -10.80
C ALA A 33 8.65 -25.99 -9.72
N PRO A 34 7.56 -25.24 -9.80
CA PRO A 34 6.52 -25.35 -8.78
C PRO A 34 6.20 -26.81 -8.54
N ARG A 35 6.32 -27.23 -7.30
CA ARG A 35 6.01 -28.60 -6.93
C ARG A 35 4.61 -28.91 -7.42
N PRO A 36 4.41 -30.02 -8.12
CA PRO A 36 3.05 -30.39 -8.49
C PRO A 36 2.22 -30.42 -7.20
N PRO A 37 1.03 -29.92 -7.22
CA PRO A 37 0.21 -29.92 -6.02
C PRO A 37 0.16 -31.33 -5.46
N MET A 38 0.44 -31.45 -4.17
CA MET A 38 0.35 -32.75 -3.48
C MET A 38 -1.07 -33.28 -3.69
N PRO A 39 -1.23 -34.57 -3.99
CA PRO A 39 -2.57 -35.12 -4.11
C PRO A 39 -3.34 -34.77 -2.85
N SER A 40 -4.35 -34.01 -3.00
CA SER A 40 -5.15 -33.49 -1.87
C SER A 40 -6.52 -34.13 -1.87
N ASP A 41 -7.00 -34.47 -0.69
CA ASP A 41 -8.39 -34.87 -0.48
C ASP A 41 -9.34 -33.65 -0.56
N LEU A 42 -8.77 -32.46 -0.71
CA LEU A 42 -9.52 -31.19 -0.79
C LEU A 42 -9.94 -30.92 -2.25
N PRO A 43 -11.09 -30.26 -2.46
CA PRO A 43 -11.59 -30.00 -3.83
C PRO A 43 -10.65 -29.10 -4.62
N ASP A 44 -10.63 -29.30 -5.94
CA ASP A 44 -9.79 -28.50 -6.84
C ASP A 44 -10.24 -27.03 -6.93
N ASP A 45 -11.53 -26.76 -6.70
CA ASP A 45 -12.10 -25.40 -6.83
C ASP A 45 -12.09 -24.65 -5.49
N ARG A 46 -11.23 -25.04 -4.57
CA ARG A 46 -11.24 -24.49 -3.22
C ARG A 46 -10.63 -23.08 -3.10
N PHE A 47 -9.87 -22.64 -4.09
CA PHE A 47 -9.21 -21.33 -4.02
C PHE A 47 -9.97 -20.27 -4.82
N ILE A 48 -10.03 -19.06 -4.27
CA ILE A 48 -10.44 -17.86 -5.01
C ILE A 48 -9.22 -17.32 -5.75
N ASN A 49 -9.41 -16.84 -6.99
CA ASN A 49 -8.32 -16.26 -7.77
C ASN A 49 -7.76 -15.03 -7.06
N ARG A 50 -6.45 -14.97 -6.91
CA ARG A 50 -5.81 -13.89 -6.17
C ARG A 50 -5.92 -12.54 -6.88
N GLU A 51 -5.93 -12.52 -8.20
CA GLU A 51 -5.98 -11.26 -8.96
C GLU A 51 -7.39 -10.65 -8.90
N THR A 52 -8.42 -11.45 -9.07
CA THR A 52 -9.80 -10.95 -8.91
C THR A 52 -10.08 -10.57 -7.47
N SER A 53 -9.48 -11.28 -6.51
CA SER A 53 -9.59 -10.92 -5.10
C SER A 53 -8.95 -9.55 -4.83
N TRP A 54 -7.82 -9.25 -5.48
CA TRP A 54 -7.20 -7.93 -5.36
C TRP A 54 -8.13 -6.83 -5.91
N LEU A 55 -8.79 -7.10 -7.05
CA LEU A 55 -9.75 -6.14 -7.60
C LEU A 55 -10.93 -5.95 -6.65
N ASP A 56 -11.37 -7.01 -5.96
CA ASP A 56 -12.41 -6.90 -4.93
C ASP A 56 -11.95 -6.03 -3.76
N PHE A 57 -10.66 -6.12 -3.39
CA PHE A 57 -10.11 -5.20 -2.39
C PHE A 57 -10.22 -3.76 -2.87
N ASN A 58 -9.84 -3.49 -4.12
CA ASN A 58 -9.93 -2.12 -4.64
C ASN A 58 -11.39 -1.66 -4.79
N ALA A 59 -12.31 -2.59 -5.02
CA ALA A 59 -13.75 -2.31 -5.00
C ALA A 59 -14.20 -1.87 -3.59
N ARG A 60 -13.63 -2.45 -2.54
CA ARG A 60 -13.93 -2.04 -1.17
C ARG A 60 -13.37 -0.64 -0.87
N VAL A 61 -12.19 -0.31 -1.40
CA VAL A 61 -11.66 1.07 -1.32
C VAL A 61 -12.61 2.05 -2.01
N LEU A 62 -13.09 1.70 -3.20
CA LEU A 62 -14.06 2.51 -3.95
C LEU A 62 -15.34 2.69 -3.15
N ALA A 63 -15.80 1.66 -2.44
CA ALA A 63 -17.01 1.75 -1.63
C ALA A 63 -16.90 2.82 -0.55
N LEU A 64 -15.71 3.09 -0.04
CA LEU A 64 -15.49 4.20 0.91
C LEU A 64 -15.71 5.56 0.24
N ALA A 65 -15.34 5.69 -1.02
CA ALA A 65 -15.61 6.92 -1.79
C ALA A 65 -17.09 7.07 -2.10
N GLU A 66 -17.79 5.96 -2.33
CA GLU A 66 -19.23 5.95 -2.64
C GLU A 66 -20.09 6.23 -1.39
N ASP A 67 -19.54 6.02 -0.21
CA ASP A 67 -20.26 6.19 1.06
C ASP A 67 -20.48 7.68 1.34
N VAL A 68 -21.75 8.11 1.35
CA VAL A 68 -22.10 9.52 1.54
C VAL A 68 -21.76 10.02 2.95
N SER A 69 -21.57 9.12 3.91
CA SER A 69 -21.16 9.50 5.27
C SER A 69 -19.67 9.83 5.38
N THR A 70 -18.88 9.45 4.38
CA THR A 70 -17.46 9.81 4.32
C THR A 70 -17.36 11.32 4.03
N PRO A 71 -16.52 12.08 4.75
CA PRO A 71 -16.35 13.51 4.44
C PRO A 71 -15.92 13.72 2.98
N LEU A 72 -16.36 14.81 2.40
CA LEU A 72 -16.30 15.01 0.93
C LEU A 72 -14.88 14.96 0.38
N LEU A 73 -13.90 15.61 1.01
CA LEU A 73 -12.53 15.57 0.51
C LEU A 73 -11.86 14.21 0.77
N GLU A 74 -12.36 13.47 1.77
CA GLU A 74 -11.94 12.08 1.95
C GLU A 74 -12.50 11.18 0.84
N ARG A 75 -13.74 11.43 0.41
CA ARG A 75 -14.31 10.71 -0.74
C ARG A 75 -13.45 10.92 -1.99
N ALA A 76 -13.06 12.19 -2.24
CA ALA A 76 -12.16 12.51 -3.36
C ALA A 76 -10.83 11.77 -3.22
N LYS A 77 -10.28 11.73 -2.01
CA LYS A 77 -9.02 11.03 -1.72
C LYS A 77 -9.14 9.53 -2.00
N PHE A 78 -10.26 8.91 -1.59
CA PHE A 78 -10.44 7.47 -1.84
C PHE A 78 -10.59 7.17 -3.33
N LEU A 79 -11.18 8.07 -4.11
CA LEU A 79 -11.18 7.93 -5.57
C LEU A 79 -9.75 7.97 -6.13
N ALA A 80 -8.94 8.90 -5.62
CA ALA A 80 -7.53 9.01 -6.04
C ALA A 80 -6.74 7.75 -5.67
N ILE A 81 -6.95 7.22 -4.47
CA ILE A 81 -6.31 5.99 -4.00
C ILE A 81 -6.73 4.81 -4.89
N PHE A 82 -8.02 4.70 -5.20
CA PHE A 82 -8.55 3.66 -6.07
C PHE A 82 -7.81 3.69 -7.43
N ALA A 83 -7.67 4.88 -8.01
CA ALA A 83 -7.02 5.04 -9.31
C ALA A 83 -5.54 4.64 -9.26
N SER A 84 -4.81 5.10 -8.24
CA SER A 84 -3.40 4.78 -8.06
C SER A 84 -3.18 3.28 -7.82
N ASN A 85 -4.05 2.67 -7.03
CA ASN A 85 -4.00 1.22 -6.77
C ASN A 85 -4.16 0.44 -8.07
N LEU A 86 -5.10 0.87 -8.91
CA LEU A 86 -5.36 0.19 -10.18
C LEU A 86 -4.17 0.32 -11.13
N ASP A 87 -3.53 1.49 -11.19
CA ASP A 87 -2.31 1.69 -11.97
C ASP A 87 -1.22 0.70 -11.53
N GLU A 88 -0.97 0.61 -10.24
CA GLU A 88 0.06 -0.28 -9.69
C GLU A 88 -0.26 -1.75 -10.01
N PHE A 89 -1.52 -2.14 -9.87
CA PHE A 89 -1.96 -3.50 -10.20
C PHE A 89 -1.64 -3.84 -11.66
N TYR A 90 -1.94 -2.93 -12.59
CA TYR A 90 -1.63 -3.13 -14.00
C TYR A 90 -0.13 -3.14 -14.26
N MET A 91 0.61 -2.24 -13.62
CA MET A 91 2.05 -2.14 -13.81
C MET A 91 2.79 -3.40 -13.40
N VAL A 92 2.29 -4.12 -12.40
CA VAL A 92 2.98 -5.28 -11.82
C VAL A 92 2.26 -6.58 -12.17
N ARG A 93 1.03 -6.76 -11.70
CA ARG A 93 0.34 -8.06 -11.79
C ARG A 93 -0.16 -8.36 -13.20
N VAL A 94 -0.84 -7.41 -13.82
CA VAL A 94 -1.36 -7.59 -15.18
C VAL A 94 -0.19 -7.73 -16.15
N ALA A 95 0.84 -6.91 -15.98
CA ALA A 95 2.06 -7.01 -16.80
C ALA A 95 2.67 -8.42 -16.71
N GLY A 96 2.75 -8.99 -15.51
CA GLY A 96 3.24 -10.35 -15.32
C GLY A 96 2.41 -11.39 -16.06
N LEU A 97 1.08 -11.30 -15.95
CA LEU A 97 0.17 -12.22 -16.65
C LEU A 97 0.30 -12.07 -18.18
N MET A 98 0.46 -10.87 -18.67
CA MET A 98 0.63 -10.64 -20.12
C MET A 98 1.93 -11.27 -20.63
N ARG A 99 3.01 -11.18 -19.84
CA ARG A 99 4.27 -11.83 -20.21
C ARG A 99 4.10 -13.36 -20.25
N ARG A 100 3.41 -13.93 -19.29
CA ARG A 100 3.16 -15.39 -19.27
C ARG A 100 2.33 -15.82 -20.48
N GLU A 101 1.32 -15.04 -20.83
CA GLU A 101 0.52 -15.33 -22.02
C GLU A 101 1.38 -15.26 -23.29
N ALA A 102 2.23 -14.22 -23.40
CA ALA A 102 3.06 -14.00 -24.58
C ALA A 102 4.14 -15.09 -24.76
N THR A 103 4.66 -15.63 -23.67
CA THR A 103 5.67 -16.70 -23.75
C THR A 103 5.07 -18.07 -24.02
N GLY A 104 3.75 -18.20 -23.98
CA GLY A 104 3.05 -19.45 -24.23
C GLY A 104 3.20 -20.47 -23.11
N LEU A 105 3.70 -20.05 -21.95
CA LEU A 105 3.85 -20.94 -20.79
C LEU A 105 2.48 -21.14 -20.15
N ALA A 106 2.03 -22.40 -20.13
CA ALA A 106 0.70 -22.77 -19.69
C ALA A 106 0.68 -23.04 -18.17
N VAL A 107 1.19 -22.08 -17.38
CA VAL A 107 1.17 -22.19 -15.92
C VAL A 107 -0.16 -21.68 -15.41
N ARG A 108 -0.88 -22.54 -14.69
CA ARG A 108 -2.17 -22.21 -14.12
C ARG A 108 -2.00 -21.65 -12.71
N SER A 109 -2.88 -20.72 -12.32
CA SER A 109 -2.97 -20.24 -10.95
C SER A 109 -3.50 -21.36 -10.05
N ALA A 110 -3.44 -21.13 -8.73
CA ALA A 110 -3.91 -22.12 -7.74
C ALA A 110 -5.37 -22.53 -7.95
N ASP A 111 -6.18 -21.60 -8.47
CA ASP A 111 -7.60 -21.86 -8.79
C ASP A 111 -7.81 -22.49 -10.18
N GLY A 112 -6.74 -22.81 -10.89
CA GLY A 112 -6.78 -23.54 -12.15
C GLY A 112 -6.90 -22.70 -13.41
N LEU A 113 -6.86 -21.36 -13.31
CA LEU A 113 -7.03 -20.48 -14.46
C LEU A 113 -5.71 -20.26 -15.21
N THR A 114 -5.79 -20.24 -16.54
CA THR A 114 -4.67 -19.85 -17.40
C THR A 114 -4.42 -18.34 -17.28
N PRO A 115 -3.23 -17.83 -17.68
CA PRO A 115 -3.03 -16.39 -17.73
C PRO A 115 -4.05 -15.67 -18.61
N ARG A 116 -4.41 -16.23 -19.76
CA ARG A 116 -5.41 -15.63 -20.64
C ARG A 116 -6.78 -15.52 -19.96
N ALA A 117 -7.22 -16.59 -19.30
CA ALA A 117 -8.51 -16.58 -18.59
C ALA A 117 -8.51 -15.54 -17.48
N GLN A 118 -7.41 -15.41 -16.76
CA GLN A 118 -7.27 -14.39 -15.72
C GLN A 118 -7.33 -12.99 -16.32
N LEU A 119 -6.62 -12.74 -17.43
CA LEU A 119 -6.63 -11.44 -18.09
C LEU A 119 -8.05 -11.05 -18.56
N ASP A 120 -8.80 -12.01 -19.06
CA ASP A 120 -10.19 -11.75 -19.49
C ASP A 120 -11.08 -11.35 -18.29
N LEU A 121 -10.95 -12.08 -17.18
CA LEU A 121 -11.69 -11.75 -15.95
C LEU A 121 -11.30 -10.37 -15.42
N ILE A 122 -10.01 -10.07 -15.40
CA ILE A 122 -9.47 -8.78 -14.93
C ILE A 122 -10.03 -7.65 -15.78
N SER A 123 -10.00 -7.80 -17.10
CA SER A 123 -10.48 -6.78 -18.02
C SER A 123 -11.95 -6.43 -17.78
N GLY A 124 -12.79 -7.46 -17.63
CA GLY A 124 -14.21 -7.25 -17.37
C GLY A 124 -14.47 -6.59 -16.03
N LYS A 125 -13.79 -7.05 -15.00
CA LYS A 125 -13.95 -6.52 -13.63
C LYS A 125 -13.43 -5.08 -13.55
N THR A 126 -12.28 -4.80 -14.17
CA THR A 126 -11.72 -3.45 -14.23
C THR A 126 -12.68 -2.47 -14.91
N ALA A 127 -13.29 -2.88 -16.01
CA ALA A 127 -14.26 -2.04 -16.73
C ALA A 127 -15.43 -1.65 -15.81
N GLN A 128 -15.97 -2.61 -15.07
CA GLN A 128 -17.07 -2.36 -14.14
C GLN A 128 -16.64 -1.39 -13.03
N LEU A 129 -15.46 -1.60 -12.46
CA LEU A 129 -14.96 -0.77 -11.35
C LEU A 129 -14.65 0.65 -11.83
N THR A 130 -14.06 0.79 -13.02
CA THR A 130 -13.74 2.09 -13.59
C THR A 130 -15.03 2.87 -13.85
N ASP A 131 -16.05 2.22 -14.39
CA ASP A 131 -17.36 2.85 -14.59
C ASP A 131 -17.98 3.32 -13.28
N ARG A 132 -17.91 2.48 -12.22
CA ARG A 132 -18.41 2.87 -10.90
C ARG A 132 -17.67 4.10 -10.36
N ALA A 133 -16.33 4.12 -10.50
CA ALA A 133 -15.51 5.22 -10.02
C ALA A 133 -15.87 6.53 -10.74
N ILE A 134 -16.01 6.47 -12.05
CA ILE A 134 -16.36 7.64 -12.87
C ILE A 134 -17.76 8.14 -12.50
N ARG A 135 -18.72 7.24 -12.34
CA ARG A 135 -20.09 7.64 -11.93
C ARG A 135 -20.08 8.25 -10.54
N CYS A 136 -19.32 7.68 -9.60
CA CYS A 136 -19.21 8.25 -8.26
C CYS A 136 -18.65 9.67 -8.33
N PHE A 137 -17.60 9.87 -9.12
CA PHE A 137 -17.01 11.20 -9.29
C PHE A 137 -17.97 12.17 -9.96
N THR A 138 -18.49 11.80 -11.14
CA THR A 138 -19.27 12.70 -11.99
C THR A 138 -20.65 13.01 -11.37
N ASP A 139 -21.32 11.99 -10.83
CA ASP A 139 -22.73 12.12 -10.41
C ASP A 139 -22.88 12.48 -8.94
N GLU A 140 -21.87 12.24 -8.11
CA GLU A 140 -21.97 12.48 -6.66
C GLU A 140 -20.91 13.42 -6.13
N VAL A 141 -19.63 13.13 -6.31
CA VAL A 141 -18.53 13.89 -5.71
C VAL A 141 -18.44 15.29 -6.35
N LEU A 142 -18.44 15.35 -7.66
CA LEU A 142 -18.30 16.62 -8.38
C LEU A 142 -19.44 17.60 -8.06
N PRO A 143 -20.73 17.19 -8.09
CA PRO A 143 -21.82 18.09 -7.68
C PRO A 143 -21.71 18.49 -6.21
N SER A 144 -21.30 17.57 -5.32
CA SER A 144 -21.14 17.89 -3.90
C SER A 144 -20.01 18.88 -3.67
N LEU A 145 -18.93 18.80 -4.46
CA LEU A 145 -17.83 19.77 -4.41
C LEU A 145 -18.33 21.15 -4.80
N VAL A 146 -19.13 21.24 -5.87
CA VAL A 146 -19.71 22.51 -6.31
C VAL A 146 -20.57 23.10 -5.19
N HIS A 147 -21.39 22.29 -4.55
CA HIS A 147 -22.22 22.73 -3.42
C HIS A 147 -21.35 23.24 -2.26
N ALA A 148 -20.16 22.67 -2.08
CA ALA A 148 -19.21 23.10 -1.04
C ALA A 148 -18.33 24.28 -1.48
N GLY A 149 -18.52 24.81 -2.68
CA GLY A 149 -17.75 25.93 -3.19
C GLY A 149 -16.49 25.56 -3.95
N ILE A 150 -16.31 24.27 -4.26
CA ILE A 150 -15.13 23.78 -4.99
C ILE A 150 -15.58 23.27 -6.36
N SER A 151 -15.03 23.83 -7.44
CA SER A 151 -15.42 23.44 -8.78
C SER A 151 -14.20 22.99 -9.60
N ILE A 152 -14.42 21.99 -10.44
CA ILE A 152 -13.51 21.60 -11.50
C ILE A 152 -14.27 21.88 -12.79
N ARG A 153 -13.80 22.87 -13.56
CA ARG A 153 -14.49 23.35 -14.75
C ARG A 153 -13.72 22.97 -16.00
N PHE A 154 -14.47 22.55 -17.01
CA PHE A 154 -13.92 22.37 -18.36
C PHE A 154 -13.91 23.71 -19.08
N TRP A 155 -13.14 23.81 -20.16
CA TRP A 155 -12.88 25.10 -20.83
C TRP A 155 -14.16 25.86 -21.15
N HIS A 156 -15.18 25.18 -21.69
CA HIS A 156 -16.42 25.82 -22.10
C HIS A 156 -17.26 26.33 -20.93
N GLN A 157 -16.95 25.91 -19.70
CA GLN A 157 -17.66 26.33 -18.48
C GLN A 157 -17.02 27.56 -17.85
N LEU A 158 -15.87 27.98 -18.34
CA LEU A 158 -15.12 29.10 -17.78
C LEU A 158 -15.69 30.44 -18.26
N THR A 159 -15.61 31.45 -17.42
CA THR A 159 -15.96 32.81 -17.81
C THR A 159 -14.94 33.37 -18.80
N THR A 160 -15.33 34.40 -19.54
CA THR A 160 -14.41 35.07 -20.45
C THR A 160 -13.15 35.58 -19.73
N GLU A 161 -13.34 36.14 -18.53
CA GLU A 161 -12.24 36.63 -17.71
C GLU A 161 -11.29 35.48 -17.31
N GLN A 162 -11.84 34.34 -16.88
CA GLN A 162 -11.03 33.16 -16.53
C GLN A 162 -10.27 32.63 -17.75
N GLN A 163 -10.93 32.57 -18.91
CA GLN A 163 -10.29 32.15 -20.16
C GLN A 163 -9.14 33.11 -20.52
N GLN A 164 -9.33 34.41 -20.34
CA GLN A 164 -8.29 35.40 -20.66
C GLN A 164 -7.06 35.21 -19.77
N ARG A 165 -7.27 35.01 -18.46
CA ARG A 165 -6.16 34.73 -17.55
C ARG A 165 -5.41 33.46 -17.94
N LEU A 166 -6.12 32.44 -18.37
CA LEU A 166 -5.52 31.19 -18.81
C LEU A 166 -4.80 31.30 -20.15
N HIS A 167 -5.26 32.20 -21.05
CA HIS A 167 -4.51 32.51 -22.27
C HIS A 167 -3.13 33.04 -21.93
N GLU A 168 -3.06 33.96 -20.99
CA GLU A 168 -1.79 34.54 -20.54
C GLU A 168 -0.92 33.51 -19.86
N PHE A 169 -1.52 32.71 -18.96
CA PHE A 169 -0.83 31.64 -18.25
C PHE A 169 -0.29 30.60 -19.25
N PHE A 170 -1.07 30.19 -20.23
CA PHE A 170 -0.65 29.25 -21.25
C PHE A 170 0.56 29.81 -22.01
N HIS A 171 0.46 31.02 -22.50
CA HIS A 171 1.51 31.64 -23.29
C HIS A 171 2.83 31.74 -22.52
N ASP A 172 2.76 32.12 -21.24
CA ASP A 172 3.94 32.40 -20.44
C ASP A 172 4.54 31.18 -19.76
N GLN A 173 3.68 30.24 -19.33
CA GLN A 173 4.11 29.17 -18.43
C GLN A 173 4.01 27.76 -19.05
N ILE A 174 3.14 27.56 -20.04
CA ILE A 174 2.87 26.23 -20.59
C ILE A 174 3.46 26.10 -21.98
N PHE A 175 3.17 27.05 -22.87
CA PHE A 175 3.58 27.01 -24.28
C PHE A 175 5.09 26.73 -24.45
N PRO A 176 5.99 27.39 -23.69
CA PRO A 176 7.43 27.12 -23.87
C PRO A 176 7.88 25.73 -23.46
N VAL A 177 7.06 25.02 -22.65
CA VAL A 177 7.38 23.66 -22.17
C VAL A 177 6.90 22.58 -23.12
N LEU A 178 5.90 22.90 -23.96
CA LEU A 178 5.27 21.91 -24.83
C LEU A 178 6.10 21.65 -26.09
N THR A 179 6.14 20.40 -26.51
CA THR A 179 6.74 20.01 -27.80
C THR A 179 5.79 19.07 -28.53
N PRO A 180 5.09 19.55 -29.56
CA PRO A 180 4.30 18.65 -30.38
C PRO A 180 5.20 17.79 -31.25
N LEU A 181 4.90 16.50 -31.32
CA LEU A 181 5.66 15.54 -32.13
C LEU A 181 4.77 14.96 -33.20
N ALA A 182 5.09 15.25 -34.44
CA ALA A 182 4.36 14.76 -35.63
C ALA A 182 4.67 13.27 -35.82
N VAL A 183 3.71 12.56 -36.40
CA VAL A 183 3.88 11.16 -36.78
C VAL A 183 3.60 11.04 -38.29
N ASP A 184 4.64 10.68 -39.05
CA ASP A 184 4.55 10.47 -40.51
C ASP A 184 5.68 9.50 -40.92
N PRO A 185 5.84 9.12 -42.17
CA PRO A 185 6.92 8.21 -42.56
C PRO A 185 8.31 8.67 -42.24
N ALA A 186 8.55 9.99 -42.08
CA ALA A 186 9.84 10.54 -41.68
C ALA A 186 9.98 10.68 -40.17
N HIS A 187 8.88 10.65 -39.43
CA HIS A 187 8.82 10.84 -37.99
C HIS A 187 8.05 9.67 -37.37
N PRO A 188 8.75 8.65 -36.88
CA PRO A 188 8.05 7.48 -36.30
C PRO A 188 7.28 7.85 -35.05
N PHE A 189 6.34 6.97 -34.68
CA PHE A 189 5.52 7.17 -33.50
C PHE A 189 6.40 7.36 -32.26
N PRO A 190 6.22 8.45 -31.50
CA PRO A 190 7.10 8.73 -30.36
C PRO A 190 6.91 7.75 -29.22
N TYR A 191 7.94 7.57 -28.42
CA TYR A 191 7.83 6.80 -27.19
C TYR A 191 6.90 7.54 -26.21
N ILE A 192 5.91 6.82 -25.70
CA ILE A 192 4.94 7.36 -24.72
C ILE A 192 5.32 6.80 -23.34
N SER A 193 5.75 7.67 -22.44
CA SER A 193 6.18 7.26 -21.11
C SER A 193 5.00 6.78 -20.25
N GLY A 194 5.27 5.83 -19.36
CA GLY A 194 4.26 5.25 -18.50
C GLY A 194 3.59 6.28 -17.59
N LEU A 195 2.28 6.18 -17.49
CA LEU A 195 1.40 7.04 -16.70
C LEU A 195 1.33 8.49 -17.18
N SER A 196 2.02 8.84 -18.26
CA SER A 196 1.93 10.19 -18.81
C SER A 196 0.60 10.40 -19.54
N LEU A 197 0.08 11.60 -19.43
CA LEU A 197 -1.15 12.02 -20.11
C LEU A 197 -0.77 12.75 -21.37
N ASN A 198 -1.46 12.43 -22.47
CA ASN A 198 -1.11 12.94 -23.80
C ASN A 198 -2.36 13.34 -24.57
N LEU A 199 -2.18 14.30 -25.48
CA LEU A 199 -3.18 14.65 -26.48
C LEU A 199 -2.79 14.04 -27.82
N ALA A 200 -3.70 13.28 -28.39
CA ALA A 200 -3.63 12.81 -29.78
C ALA A 200 -4.34 13.86 -30.64
N VAL A 201 -3.59 14.55 -31.48
CA VAL A 201 -4.10 15.70 -32.24
C VAL A 201 -4.11 15.33 -33.71
N THR A 202 -5.24 15.54 -34.37
CA THR A 202 -5.37 15.41 -35.81
C THR A 202 -5.34 16.82 -36.40
N VAL A 203 -4.38 17.07 -37.28
CA VAL A 203 -4.26 18.34 -37.99
C VAL A 203 -4.38 18.12 -39.49
N ARG A 204 -4.82 19.15 -40.18
CA ARG A 204 -4.99 19.14 -41.66
C ARG A 204 -4.31 20.37 -42.24
N ASP A 205 -3.53 20.13 -43.29
CA ASP A 205 -2.95 21.24 -44.05
C ASP A 205 -4.05 21.74 -45.04
N PRO A 206 -4.42 23.02 -44.95
CA PRO A 206 -5.44 23.54 -45.86
C PRO A 206 -5.06 23.42 -47.36
N GLY A 207 -3.76 23.29 -47.66
CA GLY A 207 -3.27 23.18 -49.02
C GLY A 207 -3.48 21.81 -49.66
N ASP A 208 -3.38 20.72 -48.89
CA ASP A 208 -3.52 19.36 -49.45
C ASP A 208 -4.68 18.56 -48.82
N GLU A 209 -5.30 19.10 -47.80
CA GLU A 209 -6.41 18.49 -47.08
C GLU A 209 -6.12 17.11 -46.50
N VAL A 210 -4.82 16.77 -46.34
CA VAL A 210 -4.39 15.49 -45.77
C VAL A 210 -4.37 15.61 -44.23
N GLU A 211 -5.01 14.67 -43.57
CA GLU A 211 -5.03 14.61 -42.13
C GLU A 211 -3.73 13.95 -41.63
N ARG A 212 -3.12 14.57 -40.64
CA ARG A 212 -1.89 14.12 -40.04
C ARG A 212 -2.04 14.04 -38.51
N PHE A 213 -1.30 13.14 -37.89
CA PHE A 213 -1.34 12.94 -36.45
C PHE A 213 -0.14 13.60 -35.77
N ALA A 214 -0.39 14.19 -34.59
CA ALA A 214 0.66 14.69 -33.74
C ALA A 214 0.33 14.37 -32.29
N ARG A 215 1.35 14.20 -31.48
CA ARG A 215 1.20 13.95 -30.03
C ARG A 215 1.71 15.16 -29.25
N VAL A 216 0.92 15.60 -28.27
CA VAL A 216 1.33 16.64 -27.33
C VAL A 216 1.27 16.04 -25.92
N LYS A 217 2.43 15.97 -25.26
CA LYS A 217 2.51 15.46 -23.89
C LYS A 217 2.08 16.55 -22.91
N VAL A 218 1.22 16.20 -21.96
CA VAL A 218 0.87 17.10 -20.86
C VAL A 218 2.04 17.14 -19.89
N PRO A 219 2.61 18.33 -19.60
CA PRO A 219 3.79 18.39 -18.74
C PRO A 219 3.51 17.92 -17.32
N GLN A 220 4.39 17.10 -16.77
CA GLN A 220 4.27 16.57 -15.42
C GLN A 220 4.78 17.54 -14.35
N ASN A 221 5.55 18.53 -14.75
CA ASN A 221 6.11 19.53 -13.84
C ASN A 221 5.20 20.75 -13.65
N VAL A 222 4.02 20.74 -14.25
CA VAL A 222 2.98 21.74 -14.07
C VAL A 222 1.82 21.06 -13.36
N PRO A 223 1.18 21.69 -12.35
CA PRO A 223 0.05 21.06 -11.67
C PRO A 223 -1.06 20.66 -12.65
N ARG A 224 -1.58 19.45 -12.48
CA ARG A 224 -2.61 18.93 -13.35
C ARG A 224 -3.93 19.70 -13.21
N LEU A 225 -4.26 20.12 -11.98
CA LEU A 225 -5.40 21.00 -11.73
C LEU A 225 -4.87 22.41 -11.50
N ILE A 226 -5.18 23.31 -12.43
CA ILE A 226 -4.74 24.70 -12.36
C ILE A 226 -5.81 25.51 -11.61
N ARG A 227 -5.41 26.18 -10.55
CA ARG A 227 -6.31 27.00 -9.78
C ARG A 227 -6.56 28.31 -10.50
N VAL A 228 -7.84 28.63 -10.70
CA VAL A 228 -8.28 29.87 -11.35
C VAL A 228 -9.08 30.64 -10.30
N ASP A 229 -8.72 31.91 -10.06
CA ASP A 229 -9.47 32.75 -9.15
C ASP A 229 -10.90 32.93 -9.64
N LEU A 230 -11.85 32.80 -8.74
CA LEU A 230 -13.25 33.06 -9.04
C LEU A 230 -13.47 34.54 -9.34
N SER A 231 -14.33 34.83 -10.30
CA SER A 231 -14.76 36.20 -10.50
C SER A 231 -15.61 36.67 -9.30
N PRO A 232 -15.66 37.96 -9.05
CA PRO A 232 -16.54 38.49 -7.96
C PRO A 232 -17.99 38.05 -8.10
N GLU A 233 -18.45 37.90 -9.35
CA GLU A 233 -19.83 37.47 -9.62
C GLU A 233 -20.06 36.01 -9.26
N ASP A 234 -19.10 35.13 -9.59
CA ASP A 234 -19.15 33.70 -9.24
C ASP A 234 -19.10 33.51 -7.73
N ALA A 235 -18.23 34.25 -7.06
CA ALA A 235 -18.10 34.19 -5.60
C ALA A 235 -19.42 34.64 -4.92
N ALA A 236 -20.05 35.68 -5.44
CA ALA A 236 -21.35 36.16 -4.92
C ALA A 236 -22.45 35.13 -5.18
N ALA A 237 -22.47 34.51 -6.35
CA ALA A 237 -23.46 33.49 -6.67
C ALA A 237 -23.34 32.26 -5.77
N MET A 238 -22.10 31.83 -5.49
CA MET A 238 -21.84 30.72 -4.58
C MET A 238 -22.27 31.05 -3.15
N ALA A 239 -21.96 32.27 -2.69
CA ALA A 239 -22.35 32.74 -1.37
C ALA A 239 -23.88 32.80 -1.22
N ALA A 240 -24.60 33.26 -2.25
CA ALA A 240 -26.06 33.29 -2.25
C ALA A 240 -26.66 31.87 -2.22
N GLY A 241 -26.00 30.91 -2.87
CA GLY A 241 -26.38 29.50 -2.80
C GLY A 241 -26.25 28.93 -1.39
N ASP A 242 -25.19 29.28 -0.71
CA ASP A 242 -24.95 28.87 0.69
C ASP A 242 -26.02 29.47 1.64
N GLU A 243 -26.41 30.69 1.42
CA GLU A 243 -27.44 31.33 2.25
C GLU A 243 -28.81 30.66 2.08
N ALA A 244 -29.10 30.18 0.87
CA ALA A 244 -30.35 29.45 0.62
C ALA A 244 -30.36 28.07 1.27
N ALA A 245 -29.18 27.46 1.46
CA ALA A 245 -29.05 26.15 2.11
C ALA A 245 -28.93 26.26 3.64
N GLY A 246 -28.69 27.45 4.18
CA GLY A 246 -28.30 27.66 5.57
C GLY A 246 -29.39 28.05 6.55
N LEU A 247 -30.64 27.60 6.34
CA LEU A 247 -31.74 27.98 7.24
C LEU A 247 -31.95 27.09 8.46
N ASP A 248 -30.88 26.47 8.97
CA ASP A 248 -30.98 25.84 10.30
C ASP A 248 -29.59 25.75 10.97
N GLY A 249 -29.29 26.76 11.76
CA GLY A 249 -28.07 26.73 12.55
C GLY A 249 -27.83 28.00 13.36
N ALA A 250 -28.21 27.94 14.61
CA ALA A 250 -28.19 29.03 15.56
C ALA A 250 -26.83 29.75 15.70
N GLY A 251 -26.93 31.02 15.86
CA GLY A 251 -25.84 31.95 15.87
C GLY A 251 -24.83 31.90 16.98
N ASN A 252 -23.74 32.52 16.70
CA ASN A 252 -22.84 33.02 17.71
C ASN A 252 -22.44 34.43 17.30
N SER A 253 -22.90 35.39 18.07
CA SER A 253 -22.59 36.81 17.87
C SER A 253 -21.23 37.13 18.46
N GLY A 254 -20.23 37.21 17.60
CA GLY A 254 -18.92 37.73 17.96
C GLY A 254 -18.54 38.87 17.06
N GLU A 255 -18.26 40.03 17.67
CA GLU A 255 -17.82 41.22 16.95
C GLU A 255 -16.53 40.99 16.19
N GLY A 256 -16.62 40.92 14.90
CA GLY A 256 -15.46 40.91 13.99
C GLY A 256 -15.85 41.62 12.72
N GLY A 257 -15.02 42.55 12.26
CA GLY A 257 -15.21 43.19 10.98
C GLY A 257 -15.25 42.17 9.84
N PRO A 258 -15.59 42.60 8.61
CA PRO A 258 -15.67 41.66 7.49
C PRO A 258 -14.34 40.94 7.31
N LYS A 259 -14.35 39.66 7.64
CA LYS A 259 -13.19 38.80 7.38
C LYS A 259 -13.03 38.71 5.88
N GLU A 260 -11.79 38.87 5.42
CA GLU A 260 -11.47 38.56 4.03
C GLU A 260 -11.95 37.12 3.75
N PRO A 261 -12.61 36.91 2.61
CA PRO A 261 -13.08 35.55 2.32
C PRO A 261 -11.89 34.59 2.29
N ASP A 262 -12.06 33.48 2.98
CA ASP A 262 -11.08 32.40 3.01
C ASP A 262 -10.82 31.97 1.55
N PRO A 263 -9.58 32.04 1.07
CA PRO A 263 -9.29 31.73 -0.32
C PRO A 263 -9.60 30.28 -0.72
N ASP A 264 -9.66 29.37 0.26
CA ASP A 264 -9.99 27.98 -0.03
C ASP A 264 -11.48 27.66 0.13
N ARG A 265 -12.28 28.60 0.59
CA ARG A 265 -13.73 28.41 0.68
C ARG A 265 -14.37 28.36 -0.71
N TYR A 266 -13.89 29.16 -1.63
CA TYR A 266 -14.34 29.16 -3.01
C TYR A 266 -13.14 28.94 -3.90
N ALA A 267 -13.01 27.73 -4.41
CA ALA A 267 -11.87 27.34 -5.24
C ALA A 267 -12.35 26.83 -6.58
N CYS A 268 -11.74 27.31 -7.64
CA CYS A 268 -12.07 26.86 -9.00
C CYS A 268 -10.81 26.32 -9.66
N PHE A 269 -10.91 25.12 -10.22
CA PHE A 269 -9.81 24.45 -10.90
C PHE A 269 -10.20 24.15 -12.33
N VAL A 270 -9.19 24.14 -13.22
CA VAL A 270 -9.34 23.66 -14.60
C VAL A 270 -8.25 22.62 -14.87
N PRO A 271 -8.59 21.49 -15.49
CA PRO A 271 -7.54 20.52 -15.87
C PRO A 271 -6.57 21.12 -16.87
N LEU A 272 -5.29 20.86 -16.69
CA LEU A 272 -4.23 21.37 -17.58
C LEU A 272 -4.47 20.97 -19.03
N GLU A 273 -4.92 19.73 -19.27
CA GLU A 273 -5.20 19.25 -20.63
C GLU A 273 -6.30 20.06 -21.32
N GLU A 274 -7.26 20.59 -20.55
CA GLU A 274 -8.30 21.46 -21.11
C GLU A 274 -7.71 22.77 -21.60
N VAL A 275 -6.77 23.33 -20.83
CA VAL A 275 -6.08 24.56 -21.22
C VAL A 275 -5.26 24.33 -22.49
N ILE A 276 -4.51 23.21 -22.52
CA ILE A 276 -3.69 22.89 -23.70
C ILE A 276 -4.59 22.66 -24.94
N ALA A 277 -5.67 21.92 -24.78
CA ALA A 277 -6.58 21.63 -25.90
C ALA A 277 -7.19 22.91 -26.49
N ALA A 278 -7.49 23.89 -25.64
CA ALA A 278 -8.06 25.17 -26.08
C ALA A 278 -7.06 26.03 -26.86
N HIS A 279 -5.77 25.73 -26.77
CA HIS A 279 -4.70 26.52 -27.38
C HIS A 279 -3.87 25.73 -28.41
N LEU A 280 -4.40 24.62 -28.90
CA LEU A 280 -3.67 23.77 -29.86
C LEU A 280 -3.33 24.51 -31.16
N SER A 281 -4.17 25.45 -31.59
CA SER A 281 -3.88 26.24 -32.80
C SER A 281 -2.55 26.99 -32.70
N GLN A 282 -2.11 27.35 -31.49
CA GLN A 282 -0.83 28.03 -31.31
C GLN A 282 0.36 27.08 -31.50
N LEU A 283 0.13 25.77 -31.33
CA LEU A 283 1.20 24.77 -31.51
C LEU A 283 1.33 24.35 -32.97
N PHE A 284 0.33 24.59 -33.77
CA PHE A 284 0.30 24.16 -35.18
C PHE A 284 -0.05 25.34 -36.12
N PRO A 285 0.79 26.40 -36.11
CA PRO A 285 0.46 27.58 -36.95
C PRO A 285 0.36 27.20 -38.43
N GLY A 286 -0.66 27.70 -39.10
CA GLY A 286 -0.91 27.41 -40.50
C GLY A 286 -1.63 26.11 -40.78
N MET A 287 -1.87 25.29 -39.76
CA MET A 287 -2.61 24.05 -39.89
C MET A 287 -3.98 24.19 -39.23
N GLU A 288 -4.94 23.42 -39.74
CA GLU A 288 -6.25 23.31 -39.12
C GLU A 288 -6.22 22.18 -38.09
N VAL A 289 -6.57 22.46 -36.84
CA VAL A 289 -6.73 21.43 -35.82
C VAL A 289 -8.12 20.82 -35.99
N VAL A 290 -8.17 19.59 -36.48
CA VAL A 290 -9.44 18.90 -36.77
C VAL A 290 -10.06 18.37 -35.51
N ASP A 291 -9.24 17.72 -34.66
CA ASP A 291 -9.75 17.05 -33.46
C ASP A 291 -8.58 16.80 -32.48
N SER A 292 -8.93 16.60 -31.22
CA SER A 292 -7.96 16.18 -30.22
C SER A 292 -8.63 15.29 -29.18
N HIS A 293 -7.89 14.29 -28.71
CA HIS A 293 -8.38 13.35 -27.72
C HIS A 293 -7.28 13.02 -26.73
N MET A 294 -7.66 12.84 -25.47
CA MET A 294 -6.74 12.45 -24.43
C MET A 294 -6.47 10.95 -24.49
N PHE A 295 -5.24 10.57 -24.18
CA PHE A 295 -4.92 9.17 -23.94
C PHE A 295 -3.81 9.06 -22.88
N ARG A 296 -3.77 7.91 -22.25
CA ARG A 296 -2.85 7.61 -21.16
C ARG A 296 -2.44 6.15 -21.26
N VAL A 297 -1.15 5.88 -21.11
CA VAL A 297 -0.58 4.54 -21.24
C VAL A 297 -0.04 4.09 -19.89
N THR A 298 -0.40 2.90 -19.47
CA THR A 298 0.22 2.25 -18.31
C THR A 298 1.20 1.22 -18.85
N ARG A 299 2.44 1.25 -18.34
CA ARG A 299 3.50 0.35 -18.77
C ARG A 299 3.93 -0.55 -17.63
N ASN A 300 4.54 -1.66 -18.00
CA ASN A 300 5.16 -2.55 -17.04
C ASN A 300 6.14 -1.76 -16.15
N ALA A 301 6.07 -2.00 -14.84
CA ALA A 301 6.99 -1.38 -13.88
C ALA A 301 8.40 -1.97 -14.03
N ASP A 302 9.39 -1.26 -13.50
CA ASP A 302 10.77 -1.70 -13.52
C ASP A 302 10.93 -3.05 -12.80
N LEU A 303 11.86 -3.83 -13.28
CA LEU A 303 12.16 -5.19 -12.83
C LEU A 303 12.30 -5.38 -11.32
N GLU A 304 12.81 -4.37 -10.64
CA GLU A 304 13.04 -4.46 -9.20
C GLU A 304 11.75 -4.56 -8.38
N VAL A 305 10.68 -3.95 -8.87
CA VAL A 305 9.36 -4.10 -8.24
C VAL A 305 8.85 -5.53 -8.43
N GLU A 306 9.17 -6.12 -9.57
CA GLU A 306 8.78 -7.50 -9.89
C GLU A 306 9.56 -8.52 -9.06
N GLU A 307 10.79 -8.20 -8.65
CA GLU A 307 11.57 -9.09 -7.80
C GLU A 307 10.89 -9.36 -6.46
N ASP A 308 10.19 -8.37 -5.94
CA ASP A 308 9.42 -8.52 -4.71
C ASP A 308 8.28 -9.53 -4.87
N GLU A 309 7.83 -9.72 -6.11
CA GLU A 309 6.71 -10.59 -6.43
C GLU A 309 7.14 -11.93 -7.02
N ALA A 310 8.45 -12.13 -7.23
CA ALA A 310 8.97 -13.37 -7.84
C ALA A 310 8.73 -14.56 -6.91
N GLU A 311 7.97 -15.50 -7.38
CA GLU A 311 7.57 -16.67 -6.62
C GLU A 311 8.16 -17.98 -7.15
N ASP A 312 8.70 -17.98 -8.38
CA ASP A 312 9.20 -19.22 -8.99
C ASP A 312 10.19 -18.97 -10.14
N LEU A 313 10.72 -20.07 -10.68
CA LEU A 313 11.66 -20.09 -11.82
C LEU A 313 11.09 -19.39 -13.05
N LEU A 314 9.79 -19.50 -13.25
CA LEU A 314 9.12 -18.88 -14.38
C LEU A 314 9.25 -17.37 -14.33
N GLN A 315 9.03 -16.77 -13.16
CA GLN A 315 9.18 -15.34 -12.99
C GLN A 315 10.63 -14.88 -13.18
N ALA A 316 11.59 -15.68 -12.75
CA ALA A 316 13.00 -15.38 -12.97
C ALA A 316 13.34 -15.38 -14.47
N LEU A 317 12.78 -16.33 -15.22
CA LEU A 317 12.93 -16.40 -16.67
C LEU A 317 12.28 -15.24 -17.37
N GLU A 318 11.10 -14.86 -16.89
CA GLU A 318 10.37 -13.68 -17.40
C GLU A 318 11.16 -12.41 -17.18
N ARG A 319 11.80 -12.27 -16.03
CA ARG A 319 12.67 -11.12 -15.77
C ARG A 319 13.79 -11.02 -16.79
N GLU A 320 14.42 -12.15 -17.12
CA GLU A 320 15.50 -12.20 -18.10
C GLU A 320 15.00 -11.77 -19.50
N LEU A 321 13.79 -12.19 -19.86
CA LEU A 321 13.17 -11.80 -21.13
C LEU A 321 12.75 -10.33 -21.12
N ALA A 322 12.25 -9.83 -19.99
CA ALA A 322 11.81 -8.44 -19.84
C ALA A 322 12.98 -7.46 -19.92
N ARG A 323 14.18 -7.88 -19.50
CA ARG A 323 15.39 -7.05 -19.65
C ARG A 323 15.70 -6.69 -21.09
N ARG A 324 15.18 -7.45 -22.03
CA ARG A 324 15.41 -7.26 -23.46
C ARG A 324 14.40 -6.32 -24.10
N ARG A 325 13.30 -6.00 -23.39
CA ARG A 325 12.24 -5.11 -23.91
C ARG A 325 11.91 -4.03 -22.89
N PHE A 326 11.91 -2.82 -23.35
CA PHE A 326 11.72 -1.64 -22.50
C PHE A 326 10.22 -1.46 -22.22
N GLY A 327 9.80 -1.81 -21.02
CA GLY A 327 8.50 -1.54 -20.47
C GLY A 327 7.31 -1.61 -21.43
N PRO A 328 6.84 -2.80 -21.86
CA PRO A 328 5.69 -2.85 -22.77
C PRO A 328 4.45 -2.22 -22.15
N ALA A 329 3.60 -1.64 -23.02
CA ALA A 329 2.32 -1.07 -22.62
C ALA A 329 1.37 -2.18 -22.18
N VAL A 330 0.70 -1.99 -21.05
CA VAL A 330 -0.22 -2.99 -20.50
C VAL A 330 -1.67 -2.49 -20.47
N ARG A 331 -1.88 -1.18 -20.63
CA ARG A 331 -3.20 -0.58 -20.57
C ARG A 331 -3.20 0.74 -21.32
N LEU A 332 -4.26 0.98 -22.09
CA LEU A 332 -4.48 2.24 -22.80
C LEU A 332 -5.82 2.82 -22.36
N GLU A 333 -5.80 4.02 -21.82
CA GLU A 333 -7.01 4.77 -21.46
C GLU A 333 -7.18 5.89 -22.48
N VAL A 334 -8.39 6.06 -22.98
CA VAL A 334 -8.69 7.06 -24.02
C VAL A 334 -10.00 7.77 -23.69
N ASP A 335 -10.16 8.98 -24.21
CA ASP A 335 -11.46 9.65 -24.22
C ASP A 335 -12.50 8.71 -24.87
N ALA A 336 -13.68 8.61 -24.28
CA ALA A 336 -14.73 7.75 -24.80
C ALA A 336 -15.14 8.14 -26.22
N ASP A 337 -14.99 9.42 -26.57
CA ASP A 337 -15.39 9.96 -27.87
C ASP A 337 -14.31 9.84 -28.95
N ILE A 338 -13.19 9.17 -28.65
CA ILE A 338 -12.07 9.04 -29.59
C ILE A 338 -12.53 8.36 -30.87
N ASP A 339 -12.03 8.87 -32.02
CA ASP A 339 -12.27 8.29 -33.32
C ASP A 339 -11.73 6.86 -33.41
N ASP A 340 -12.50 5.94 -33.97
CA ASP A 340 -12.12 4.53 -34.11
C ASP A 340 -10.82 4.34 -34.88
N GLY A 341 -10.60 5.11 -35.93
CA GLY A 341 -9.36 5.04 -36.70
C GLY A 341 -8.15 5.45 -35.91
N LEU A 342 -8.30 6.53 -35.13
CA LEU A 342 -7.24 7.02 -34.25
C LEU A 342 -6.94 5.99 -33.14
N LEU A 343 -8.00 5.41 -32.56
CA LEU A 343 -7.84 4.38 -31.53
C LEU A 343 -7.11 3.14 -32.09
N LYS A 344 -7.46 2.70 -33.29
CA LYS A 344 -6.79 1.57 -33.94
C LYS A 344 -5.32 1.87 -34.17
N MET A 345 -5.00 3.10 -34.58
CA MET A 345 -3.61 3.52 -34.77
C MET A 345 -2.85 3.49 -33.45
N LEU A 346 -3.43 4.01 -32.36
CA LEU A 346 -2.79 3.99 -31.05
C LEU A 346 -2.56 2.55 -30.57
N CYS A 347 -3.55 1.68 -30.72
CA CYS A 347 -3.43 0.26 -30.34
C CYS A 347 -2.30 -0.42 -31.10
N ARG A 348 -2.21 -0.17 -32.42
CA ARG A 348 -1.17 -0.76 -33.27
C ARG A 348 0.21 -0.26 -32.85
N GLU A 349 0.37 1.05 -32.70
CA GLU A 349 1.69 1.64 -32.41
C GLU A 349 2.16 1.32 -30.99
N LEU A 350 1.24 1.22 -30.03
CA LEU A 350 1.55 0.91 -28.64
C LEU A 350 1.55 -0.60 -28.36
N GLU A 351 1.12 -1.39 -29.34
CA GLU A 351 1.02 -2.86 -29.21
C GLU A 351 0.10 -3.27 -28.06
N VAL A 352 -1.06 -2.60 -27.96
CA VAL A 352 -2.07 -2.87 -26.93
C VAL A 352 -3.25 -3.59 -27.57
N SER A 353 -3.64 -4.73 -27.00
CA SER A 353 -4.83 -5.47 -27.40
C SER A 353 -6.09 -4.69 -27.04
N PRO A 354 -7.16 -4.78 -27.86
CA PRO A 354 -8.42 -4.11 -27.54
C PRO A 354 -8.98 -4.41 -26.15
N ARG A 355 -8.74 -5.59 -25.59
CA ARG A 355 -9.24 -5.92 -24.24
C ARG A 355 -8.56 -5.09 -23.13
N HIS A 356 -7.42 -4.46 -23.42
CA HIS A 356 -6.71 -3.61 -22.48
C HIS A 356 -6.90 -2.12 -22.76
N VAL A 357 -7.90 -1.79 -23.59
CA VAL A 357 -8.31 -0.41 -23.87
C VAL A 357 -9.50 -0.06 -22.99
N HIS A 358 -9.44 1.08 -22.33
CA HIS A 358 -10.52 1.58 -21.48
C HIS A 358 -10.96 2.94 -21.98
N ARG A 359 -12.22 3.04 -22.41
CA ARG A 359 -12.82 4.31 -22.82
C ARG A 359 -13.39 4.99 -21.59
N VAL A 360 -12.96 6.22 -21.33
CA VAL A 360 -13.29 6.96 -20.12
C VAL A 360 -14.16 8.17 -20.48
N HIS A 361 -15.31 8.28 -19.84
CA HIS A 361 -16.20 9.44 -19.96
C HIS A 361 -15.81 10.44 -18.87
N GLY A 362 -15.07 11.47 -19.26
CA GLY A 362 -14.66 12.52 -18.35
C GLY A 362 -13.18 12.51 -18.05
N LEU A 363 -12.84 12.79 -16.81
CA LEU A 363 -11.46 13.02 -16.38
C LEU A 363 -10.65 11.72 -16.38
N LEU A 364 -9.57 11.69 -17.17
CA LEU A 364 -8.60 10.57 -17.10
C LEU A 364 -7.72 10.74 -15.87
N ASP A 365 -7.44 9.62 -15.20
CA ASP A 365 -6.56 9.58 -14.03
C ASP A 365 -7.14 10.35 -12.83
N LEU A 366 -8.02 9.69 -12.10
CA LEU A 366 -8.64 10.27 -10.91
C LEU A 366 -7.64 10.51 -9.77
N SER A 367 -6.39 10.04 -9.87
CA SER A 367 -5.37 10.37 -8.87
C SER A 367 -5.12 11.88 -8.78
N VAL A 368 -5.51 12.63 -9.80
CA VAL A 368 -5.46 14.10 -9.79
C VAL A 368 -6.24 14.68 -8.60
N LEU A 369 -7.24 13.97 -8.09
CA LEU A 369 -8.07 14.44 -6.97
C LEU A 369 -7.30 14.59 -5.66
N TRP A 370 -6.10 14.02 -5.54
CA TRP A 370 -5.21 14.29 -4.40
C TRP A 370 -4.98 15.80 -4.21
N ALA A 371 -4.95 16.56 -5.30
CA ALA A 371 -4.76 18.02 -5.24
C ALA A 371 -5.87 18.72 -4.46
N LEU A 372 -7.09 18.20 -4.50
CA LEU A 372 -8.20 18.77 -3.75
C LEU A 372 -8.06 18.55 -2.25
N PHE A 373 -7.41 17.45 -1.86
CA PHE A 373 -7.24 17.12 -0.45
C PHE A 373 -6.34 18.12 0.26
N ASP A 374 -5.50 18.84 -0.48
CA ASP A 374 -4.61 19.85 0.08
C ASP A 374 -5.33 21.15 0.45
N LEU A 375 -6.58 21.33 0.03
CA LEU A 375 -7.35 22.54 0.39
C LEU A 375 -7.57 22.62 1.90
N ASP A 376 -7.49 23.83 2.44
CA ASP A 376 -7.72 24.06 3.88
C ASP A 376 -9.22 24.12 4.18
N ARG A 377 -9.83 22.94 4.14
CA ARG A 377 -11.28 22.76 4.39
C ARG A 377 -11.45 21.63 5.40
N PRO A 378 -11.09 21.88 6.68
CA PRO A 378 -11.11 20.79 7.68
C PRO A 378 -12.51 20.20 7.90
N GLU A 379 -13.57 20.96 7.66
CA GLU A 379 -14.95 20.47 7.80
C GLU A 379 -15.31 19.41 6.72
N LEU A 380 -14.51 19.33 5.64
CA LEU A 380 -14.71 18.35 4.56
C LEU A 380 -13.78 17.13 4.70
N LYS A 381 -13.07 17.05 5.82
CA LYS A 381 -12.11 15.97 6.10
C LYS A 381 -12.46 15.28 7.40
N PHE A 382 -11.88 14.11 7.64
CA PHE A 382 -12.02 13.45 8.94
C PHE A 382 -11.52 14.40 10.05
N PRO A 383 -12.24 14.48 11.18
CA PRO A 383 -11.76 15.28 12.31
C PRO A 383 -10.40 14.78 12.78
N PRO A 384 -9.47 15.69 13.13
CA PRO A 384 -8.17 15.25 13.64
C PRO A 384 -8.33 14.40 14.88
N ARG A 385 -7.53 13.35 14.98
CA ARG A 385 -7.42 12.52 16.18
C ARG A 385 -5.98 12.60 16.66
N VAL A 386 -5.80 13.01 17.91
CA VAL A 386 -4.47 13.08 18.53
C VAL A 386 -4.19 11.71 19.16
N PRO A 387 -3.07 11.05 18.76
CA PRO A 387 -2.71 9.79 19.43
C PRO A 387 -2.44 10.01 20.91
N VAL A 388 -2.77 9.03 21.74
CA VAL A 388 -2.54 9.11 23.18
C VAL A 388 -1.23 8.42 23.54
N THR A 389 -0.59 8.83 24.64
CA THR A 389 0.53 8.10 25.19
C THR A 389 0.01 6.90 25.97
N HIS A 390 0.58 5.73 25.71
CA HIS A 390 0.21 4.51 26.45
C HIS A 390 0.39 4.76 27.94
N PRO A 391 -0.59 4.42 28.78
CA PRO A 391 -0.52 4.78 30.21
C PRO A 391 0.66 4.17 30.97
N SER A 392 1.18 3.03 30.53
CA SER A 392 2.38 2.43 31.15
C SER A 392 3.67 3.20 30.85
N LEU A 393 3.66 4.11 29.88
CA LEU A 393 4.86 4.82 29.41
C LEU A 393 4.90 6.27 29.88
N VAL A 394 4.03 6.65 30.80
CA VAL A 394 3.94 8.01 31.32
C VAL A 394 3.85 7.93 32.86
N THR A 395 4.49 8.89 33.56
CA THR A 395 4.44 8.97 35.02
C THR A 395 3.14 9.64 35.47
N GLU A 396 2.85 9.58 36.77
CA GLU A 396 1.69 10.26 37.37
C GLU A 396 1.72 11.78 37.11
N ALA A 397 2.93 12.35 37.01
CA ALA A 397 3.10 13.77 36.70
C ALA A 397 2.94 14.12 35.22
N GLY A 398 2.67 13.12 34.36
CA GLY A 398 2.51 13.35 32.93
C GLY A 398 3.81 13.40 32.14
N GLU A 399 4.93 13.07 32.76
CA GLU A 399 6.23 13.03 32.10
C GLU A 399 6.52 11.63 31.54
N ALA A 400 7.47 11.54 30.62
CA ALA A 400 7.89 10.25 30.08
C ALA A 400 8.44 9.35 31.18
N ALA A 401 7.97 8.12 31.25
CA ALA A 401 8.49 7.12 32.18
C ALA A 401 9.88 6.66 31.72
N ASP A 402 10.65 6.07 32.65
CA ASP A 402 11.88 5.35 32.33
C ASP A 402 11.46 4.00 31.70
N PHE A 403 11.60 3.85 30.41
CA PHE A 403 11.12 2.66 29.69
C PHE A 403 11.84 1.40 30.17
N PHE A 404 13.13 1.50 30.53
CA PHE A 404 13.86 0.32 30.99
C PHE A 404 13.30 -0.17 32.33
N ALA A 405 12.94 0.74 33.21
CA ALA A 405 12.31 0.37 34.49
C ALA A 405 10.93 -0.27 34.25
N VAL A 406 10.13 0.32 33.36
CA VAL A 406 8.80 -0.24 33.04
C VAL A 406 8.94 -1.65 32.47
N LEU A 407 9.85 -1.84 31.51
CA LEU A 407 9.99 -3.12 30.81
C LEU A 407 10.60 -4.22 31.70
N ARG A 408 11.31 -3.86 32.73
CA ARG A 408 11.74 -4.87 33.72
C ARG A 408 10.55 -5.49 34.45
N GLU A 409 9.44 -4.74 34.56
CA GLU A 409 8.26 -5.21 35.30
C GLU A 409 7.19 -5.82 34.37
N ARG A 410 7.05 -5.30 33.16
CA ARG A 410 5.96 -5.74 32.24
C ARG A 410 6.32 -5.45 30.80
N ASP A 411 5.76 -6.25 29.90
CA ASP A 411 5.73 -5.94 28.48
C ASP A 411 4.69 -4.86 28.21
N VAL A 412 4.93 -4.03 27.19
CA VAL A 412 3.98 -2.99 26.78
C VAL A 412 3.60 -3.23 25.33
N LEU A 413 2.32 -3.41 25.11
CA LEU A 413 1.74 -3.54 23.77
C LEU A 413 1.21 -2.18 23.33
N VAL A 414 1.70 -1.66 22.22
CA VAL A 414 1.24 -0.38 21.68
C VAL A 414 0.51 -0.61 20.36
N HIS A 415 -0.54 0.17 20.13
CA HIS A 415 -1.43 0.01 19.00
C HIS A 415 -1.58 1.35 18.26
N HIS A 416 -0.78 1.52 17.20
CA HIS A 416 -0.79 2.77 16.42
C HIS A 416 -1.97 2.76 15.46
N PRO A 417 -2.54 3.91 15.11
CA PRO A 417 -2.19 5.26 15.53
C PRO A 417 -2.91 5.70 16.82
N TYR A 418 -3.64 4.81 17.46
CA TYR A 418 -4.39 5.12 18.68
C TYR A 418 -3.41 5.47 19.81
N ASP A 419 -2.40 4.62 20.01
CA ASP A 419 -1.25 4.93 20.86
C ASP A 419 -0.21 5.65 20.02
N SER A 420 0.38 6.71 20.55
CA SER A 420 1.38 7.51 19.84
C SER A 420 2.64 6.68 19.57
N PHE A 421 3.07 6.67 18.32
CA PHE A 421 4.36 6.10 17.93
C PHE A 421 5.51 6.94 18.50
N THR A 422 5.36 8.24 18.48
CA THR A 422 6.39 9.19 18.95
C THR A 422 6.67 8.99 20.44
N THR A 423 5.63 8.84 21.26
CA THR A 423 5.79 8.70 22.71
C THR A 423 5.98 7.25 23.16
N SER A 424 6.08 6.31 22.22
CA SER A 424 6.41 4.92 22.52
C SER A 424 7.65 4.48 21.76
N VAL A 425 7.56 4.19 20.53
CA VAL A 425 8.69 3.64 19.76
C VAL A 425 9.82 4.66 19.58
N UNK A 426 9.51 5.79 19.22
CA UNK A 426 10.43 6.71 19.05
C UNK A 426 11.13 7.05 20.21
N ARG A 427 10.34 7.20 21.33
CA ARG A 427 10.93 7.53 22.65
C ARG A 427 11.80 6.41 23.21
N PHE A 428 11.41 5.17 22.98
CA PHE A 428 12.23 4.02 23.37
C PHE A 428 13.63 4.11 22.75
N ILE A 429 13.70 4.40 21.47
CA ILE A 429 14.98 4.51 20.75
C ILE A 429 15.77 5.72 21.27
N GLU A 430 15.09 6.84 21.51
CA GLU A 430 15.73 8.05 22.05
C GLU A 430 16.31 7.81 23.45
N GLN A 431 15.56 7.13 24.31
CA GLN A 431 16.06 6.79 25.65
C GLN A 431 17.27 5.86 25.57
N ALA A 432 17.21 4.87 24.65
CA ALA A 432 18.33 3.96 24.44
C ALA A 432 19.58 4.72 23.94
N ALA A 433 19.39 5.66 23.05
CA ALA A 433 20.51 6.46 22.50
C ALA A 433 21.15 7.35 23.57
N ALA A 434 20.35 7.87 24.48
CA ALA A 434 20.81 8.81 25.51
C ALA A 434 21.33 8.12 26.78
N ASP A 435 20.97 6.86 27.04
CA ASP A 435 21.29 6.17 28.27
C ASP A 435 22.78 5.73 28.29
N PRO A 436 23.59 6.19 29.26
CA PRO A 436 25.00 5.83 29.26
C PRO A 436 25.27 4.34 29.54
N ARG A 437 24.28 3.60 30.05
CA ARG A 437 24.42 2.16 30.31
C ARG A 437 24.12 1.32 29.05
N VAL A 438 23.51 1.90 28.02
CA VAL A 438 23.25 1.19 26.78
C VAL A 438 24.54 1.02 25.98
N LEU A 439 24.90 -0.23 25.68
CA LEU A 439 26.13 -0.59 24.99
C LEU A 439 25.91 -0.75 23.48
N ALA A 440 24.73 -1.22 23.08
CA ALA A 440 24.47 -1.58 21.69
C ALA A 440 23.01 -1.35 21.33
N ILE A 441 22.79 -0.91 20.10
CA ILE A 441 21.46 -0.84 19.48
C ILE A 441 21.55 -1.49 18.10
N LYS A 442 20.68 -2.46 17.85
CA LYS A 442 20.57 -3.12 16.54
C LYS A 442 19.15 -2.97 16.05
N GLN A 443 18.97 -2.47 14.83
CA GLN A 443 17.64 -2.12 14.35
C GLN A 443 17.54 -2.30 12.85
N THR A 444 16.37 -2.76 12.41
CA THR A 444 16.00 -2.74 10.99
C THR A 444 15.41 -1.38 10.65
N LEU A 445 15.75 -0.86 9.47
CA LEU A 445 15.15 0.36 8.95
C LEU A 445 14.76 0.14 7.51
N TYR A 446 13.54 0.53 7.21
CA TYR A 446 13.00 0.56 5.87
C TYR A 446 12.82 2.05 5.52
N ARG A 447 13.08 2.40 4.29
CA ARG A 447 12.80 3.71 3.68
C ARG A 447 12.35 4.81 4.66
N THR A 448 13.22 5.73 4.97
CA THR A 448 12.84 6.93 5.73
C THR A 448 12.87 8.14 4.81
N SER A 449 11.94 9.06 4.97
CA SER A 449 12.07 10.39 4.40
C SER A 449 13.25 11.09 5.09
N GLY A 450 13.91 12.02 4.41
CA GLY A 450 15.18 12.61 4.82
C GLY A 450 15.30 13.11 6.25
N ASP A 451 14.21 13.47 6.91
CA ASP A 451 14.23 14.00 8.27
C ASP A 451 13.57 13.00 9.22
N SER A 452 14.29 11.92 9.54
CA SER A 452 13.79 10.90 10.44
C SER A 452 14.37 11.11 11.85
N PRO A 453 13.53 11.33 12.87
CA PRO A 453 14.04 11.40 14.26
C PRO A 453 14.65 10.07 14.72
N ILE A 454 14.27 8.95 14.14
CA ILE A 454 14.89 7.65 14.45
C ILE A 454 16.33 7.62 13.96
N VAL A 455 16.57 8.08 12.73
CA VAL A 455 17.95 8.18 12.19
C VAL A 455 18.78 9.12 13.08
N ASP A 456 18.21 10.26 13.46
CA ASP A 456 18.90 11.22 14.33
C ASP A 456 19.29 10.58 15.67
N ALA A 457 18.40 9.78 16.27
CA ALA A 457 18.67 9.10 17.53
C ALA A 457 19.78 8.05 17.36
N LEU A 458 19.78 7.29 16.27
CA LEU A 458 20.81 6.28 16.01
C LEU A 458 22.16 6.93 15.76
N VAL A 459 22.20 8.07 15.06
CA VAL A 459 23.41 8.87 14.85
C VAL A 459 23.97 9.34 16.22
N ALA A 460 23.11 9.89 17.07
CA ALA A 460 23.50 10.34 18.39
C ALA A 460 24.06 9.19 19.24
N ALA A 461 23.44 8.01 19.16
CA ALA A 461 23.93 6.82 19.87
C ALA A 461 25.34 6.43 19.42
N ALA A 462 25.58 6.40 18.11
CA ALA A 462 26.89 6.04 17.56
C ALA A 462 27.95 7.08 17.94
N GLU A 463 27.61 8.35 17.87
CA GLU A 463 28.53 9.45 18.28
C GLU A 463 28.85 9.39 19.78
N ALA A 464 27.96 8.84 20.58
CA ALA A 464 28.20 8.64 22.02
C ALA A 464 29.04 7.38 22.31
N GLY A 465 29.47 6.66 21.28
CA GLY A 465 30.35 5.51 21.42
C GLY A 465 29.65 4.17 21.51
N LYS A 466 28.34 4.11 21.34
CA LYS A 466 27.60 2.86 21.37
C LYS A 466 27.81 2.07 20.09
N GLN A 467 27.69 0.74 20.17
CA GLN A 467 27.67 -0.13 18.99
C GLN A 467 26.29 -0.01 18.34
N VAL A 468 26.22 0.59 17.19
CA VAL A 468 24.95 0.75 16.47
C VAL A 468 25.04 -0.01 15.15
N VAL A 469 24.13 -0.98 14.99
CA VAL A 469 24.01 -1.77 13.76
C VAL A 469 22.64 -1.48 13.16
N VAL A 470 22.62 -1.01 11.92
CA VAL A 470 21.38 -0.67 11.22
C VAL A 470 21.29 -1.56 9.99
N LEU A 471 20.23 -2.34 9.94
CA LEU A 471 19.91 -3.16 8.78
C LEU A 471 18.98 -2.36 7.89
N VAL A 472 19.50 -1.94 6.74
CA VAL A 472 18.78 -1.07 5.82
C VAL A 472 18.26 -1.92 4.66
N GLU A 473 16.97 -1.84 4.41
CA GLU A 473 16.42 -2.40 3.20
C GLU A 473 16.48 -1.33 2.10
N ILE A 474 17.36 -1.54 1.12
CA ILE A 474 17.40 -0.69 -0.07
C ILE A 474 16.40 -1.25 -1.06
N LYS A 475 15.38 -0.47 -1.36
CA LYS A 475 14.46 -0.81 -2.41
C LYS A 475 14.80 0.02 -3.65
N ALA A 476 14.59 -0.59 -4.76
CA ALA A 476 14.53 -0.14 -6.14
C ALA A 476 15.05 1.28 -6.48
N ARG A 477 15.55 1.35 -7.66
CA ARG A 477 16.22 2.48 -8.33
C ARG A 477 15.62 3.86 -8.15
N PHE A 478 14.33 3.97 -7.87
CA PHE A 478 13.67 5.28 -7.82
C PHE A 478 14.01 6.10 -6.57
N ASP A 479 14.50 5.44 -5.52
CA ASP A 479 14.84 6.10 -4.26
C ASP A 479 16.31 5.94 -3.85
N GLU A 480 17.16 5.48 -4.75
CA GLU A 480 18.56 5.21 -4.45
C GLU A 480 19.26 6.43 -3.87
N SER A 481 19.01 7.62 -4.43
CA SER A 481 19.69 8.83 -3.98
C SER A 481 19.34 9.21 -2.54
N ALA A 482 18.06 9.10 -2.16
CA ALA A 482 17.63 9.41 -0.80
C ALA A 482 18.08 8.33 0.19
N ASN A 483 17.96 7.06 -0.21
CA ASN A 483 18.38 5.91 0.62
C ASN A 483 19.89 5.91 0.85
N ILE A 484 20.66 6.24 -0.19
CA ILE A 484 22.12 6.31 -0.09
C ILE A 484 22.53 7.45 0.85
N ARG A 485 21.84 8.58 0.79
CA ARG A 485 22.18 9.76 1.58
C ARG A 485 22.10 9.47 3.09
N TRP A 486 20.97 8.97 3.58
CA TRP A 486 20.83 8.73 5.02
C TRP A 486 21.63 7.51 5.49
N ALA A 487 21.85 6.51 4.63
CA ALA A 487 22.72 5.39 4.95
C ALA A 487 24.17 5.87 5.13
N ARG A 488 24.63 6.79 4.27
CA ARG A 488 25.94 7.40 4.41
C ARG A 488 26.06 8.25 5.66
N GLU A 489 25.00 8.97 6.01
CA GLU A 489 24.93 9.75 7.25
C GLU A 489 25.14 8.85 8.46
N LEU A 490 24.45 7.69 8.47
CA LEU A 490 24.62 6.70 9.54
C LEU A 490 26.08 6.18 9.60
N GLU A 491 26.66 5.85 8.44
CA GLU A 491 28.04 5.36 8.37
C GLU A 491 29.04 6.40 8.86
N ARG A 492 28.86 7.67 8.46
CA ARG A 492 29.73 8.77 8.90
C ARG A 492 29.69 8.98 10.40
N ALA A 493 28.56 8.73 11.04
CA ALA A 493 28.40 8.83 12.48
C ALA A 493 29.03 7.66 13.23
N GLY A 494 29.42 6.60 12.53
CA GLY A 494 30.01 5.41 13.13
C GLY A 494 29.09 4.21 13.24
N CYS A 495 27.89 4.28 12.66
CA CYS A 495 26.98 3.12 12.60
C CYS A 495 27.51 2.09 11.61
N HIS A 496 27.31 0.82 11.96
CA HIS A 496 27.52 -0.29 11.04
C HIS A 496 26.25 -0.48 10.22
N VAL A 497 26.28 -0.13 8.93
CA VAL A 497 25.13 -0.25 8.05
C VAL A 497 25.27 -1.54 7.24
N VAL A 498 24.26 -2.39 7.30
CA VAL A 498 24.22 -3.68 6.62
C VAL A 498 23.03 -3.67 5.67
N TYR A 499 23.23 -4.15 4.44
CA TYR A 499 22.23 -4.08 3.37
C TYR A 499 21.49 -5.40 3.16
N GLY A 500 21.44 -6.24 4.19
CA GLY A 500 20.66 -7.46 4.19
C GLY A 500 21.34 -8.64 3.50
N LEU A 501 20.58 -9.71 3.31
CA LEU A 501 21.06 -10.95 2.73
C LEU A 501 20.79 -10.99 1.23
N ILE A 502 21.71 -11.61 0.50
CA ILE A 502 21.54 -11.81 -0.93
C ILE A 502 20.40 -12.82 -1.15
N GLY A 503 19.43 -12.44 -1.96
CA GLY A 503 18.31 -13.30 -2.32
C GLY A 503 17.16 -13.33 -1.34
N LEU A 504 17.31 -12.67 -0.17
CA LEU A 504 16.24 -12.57 0.82
C LEU A 504 16.06 -11.11 1.22
N LYS A 505 14.83 -10.64 1.15
CA LYS A 505 14.51 -9.28 1.55
C LYS A 505 14.21 -9.25 3.06
N THR A 506 14.87 -8.35 3.78
CA THR A 506 14.61 -8.18 5.21
C THR A 506 13.33 -7.37 5.39
N HIS A 507 12.33 -7.98 6.01
CA HIS A 507 11.03 -7.32 6.22
C HIS A 507 10.65 -7.24 7.70
N THR A 508 11.46 -7.76 8.60
CA THR A 508 11.20 -7.70 10.05
C THR A 508 11.25 -6.24 10.53
N LYS A 509 10.47 -5.94 11.55
CA LYS A 509 10.46 -4.64 12.22
C LYS A 509 10.91 -4.90 13.65
N THR A 510 12.22 -4.90 13.84
CA THR A 510 12.85 -5.34 15.09
C THR A 510 13.91 -4.36 15.55
N CYS A 511 13.97 -4.15 16.86
CA CYS A 511 14.98 -3.33 17.51
C CYS A 511 15.45 -4.04 18.76
N LEU A 512 16.77 -4.16 18.93
CA LEU A 512 17.41 -4.80 20.07
C LEU A 512 18.33 -3.79 20.76
N VAL A 513 18.09 -3.55 22.03
CA VAL A 513 18.91 -2.66 22.87
C VAL A 513 19.58 -3.53 23.95
N VAL A 514 20.90 -3.43 24.05
CA VAL A 514 21.68 -4.16 25.07
C VAL A 514 22.16 -3.15 26.11
N ARG A 515 21.76 -3.35 27.36
CA ARG A 515 22.04 -2.42 28.47
C ARG A 515 22.81 -3.12 29.59
N GLN A 516 23.86 -2.49 30.10
CA GLN A 516 24.61 -2.96 31.24
C GLN A 516 23.83 -2.60 32.50
N GLU A 517 23.50 -3.61 33.31
CA GLU A 517 22.80 -3.43 34.59
C GLU A 517 23.61 -4.03 35.71
N GLU A 518 23.14 -3.89 36.97
CA GLU A 518 23.88 -4.36 38.13
C GLU A 518 24.06 -5.89 38.13
N ASP A 519 23.07 -6.60 37.57
CA ASP A 519 23.07 -8.06 37.51
C ASP A 519 23.61 -8.62 36.19
N GLY A 520 24.14 -7.77 35.30
CA GLY A 520 24.69 -8.19 34.02
C GLY A 520 24.03 -7.47 32.86
N LEU A 521 24.18 -8.01 31.65
CA LEU A 521 23.57 -7.44 30.45
C LEU A 521 22.08 -7.82 30.37
N ARG A 522 21.26 -6.84 30.06
CA ARG A 522 19.84 -7.05 29.83
C ARG A 522 19.49 -6.53 28.43
N ARG A 523 18.63 -7.27 27.73
CA ARG A 523 18.19 -6.93 26.40
C ARG A 523 16.77 -6.40 26.44
N TYR A 524 16.55 -5.26 25.78
CA TYR A 524 15.25 -4.62 25.65
C TYR A 524 14.90 -4.60 24.18
N CYS A 525 13.70 -5.03 23.84
CA CYS A 525 13.35 -5.30 22.46
C CYS A 525 12.06 -4.62 22.05
N HIS A 526 11.98 -4.27 20.77
CA HIS A 526 10.72 -3.93 20.11
C HIS A 526 10.56 -4.86 18.91
N VAL A 527 9.39 -5.47 18.79
CA VAL A 527 9.00 -6.26 17.61
C VAL A 527 7.65 -5.71 17.15
N GLY A 528 7.59 -5.26 15.91
CA GLY A 528 6.40 -4.62 15.39
C GLY A 528 5.87 -5.23 14.11
N THR A 529 4.67 -4.78 13.74
CA THR A 529 4.03 -5.16 12.50
C THR A 529 4.29 -4.14 11.38
N GLY A 530 4.63 -2.90 11.74
CA GLY A 530 4.83 -1.80 10.81
C GLY A 530 6.23 -1.21 10.86
N ASN A 531 6.61 -0.56 9.78
CA ASN A 531 7.93 0.04 9.60
C ASN A 531 8.18 1.17 10.61
N TYR A 532 9.47 1.41 10.91
CA TYR A 532 9.90 2.50 11.80
C TYR A 532 9.84 3.83 11.04
N ASN A 533 8.63 4.34 10.85
CA ASN A 533 8.39 5.58 10.13
C ASN A 533 7.28 6.36 10.83
N PRO A 534 7.63 7.50 11.50
CA PRO A 534 6.62 8.26 12.25
C PRO A 534 5.47 8.78 11.40
N LYS A 535 5.70 9.07 10.12
CA LYS A 535 4.65 9.56 9.23
C LYS A 535 3.63 8.48 8.91
N THR A 536 4.09 7.29 8.52
CA THR A 536 3.16 6.19 8.20
C THR A 536 2.48 5.67 9.45
N ALA A 537 3.11 5.80 10.63
CA ALA A 537 2.51 5.37 11.89
C ALA A 537 1.27 6.19 12.30
N ARG A 538 1.02 7.32 11.63
CA ARG A 538 -0.20 8.11 11.82
C ARG A 538 -1.33 7.71 10.88
N LEU A 539 -0.98 7.01 9.80
CA LEU A 539 -1.92 6.65 8.73
C LEU A 539 -2.25 5.17 8.72
N TYR A 540 -1.34 4.35 9.24
CA TYR A 540 -1.45 2.88 9.25
C TYR A 540 -1.78 2.40 10.65
N GLU A 541 -2.64 1.40 10.73
CA GLU A 541 -2.91 0.70 11.99
C GLU A 541 -1.85 -0.40 12.12
N ASP A 542 -1.07 -0.34 13.21
CA ASP A 542 -0.02 -1.30 13.47
C ASP A 542 0.12 -1.58 14.96
N LEU A 543 0.74 -2.71 15.27
CA LEU A 543 1.00 -3.15 16.65
C LEU A 543 2.51 -3.22 16.88
N GLY A 544 2.91 -3.01 18.12
CA GLY A 544 4.28 -3.20 18.55
C GLY A 544 4.35 -3.72 19.96
N LEU A 545 5.29 -4.64 20.21
CA LEU A 545 5.54 -5.17 21.54
C LEU A 545 6.90 -4.66 22.03
N LEU A 546 6.90 -3.98 23.18
CA LEU A 546 8.10 -3.60 23.89
C LEU A 546 8.28 -4.62 25.04
N THR A 547 9.45 -5.23 25.15
CA THR A 547 9.66 -6.33 26.08
C THR A 547 11.13 -6.41 26.51
N ALA A 548 11.33 -6.86 27.75
CA ALA A 548 12.66 -7.24 28.27
C ALA A 548 12.75 -8.76 28.46
N ASP A 549 11.84 -9.53 27.87
CA ASP A 549 11.83 -10.99 27.97
C ASP A 549 13.15 -11.57 27.48
N GLU A 550 13.77 -12.44 28.30
CA GLU A 550 15.08 -13.01 28.00
C GLU A 550 15.06 -13.87 26.73
N GLU A 551 13.98 -14.61 26.49
CA GLU A 551 13.88 -15.45 25.30
C GLU A 551 13.77 -14.60 24.02
N VAL A 552 12.98 -13.53 24.05
CA VAL A 552 12.87 -12.62 22.92
C VAL A 552 14.21 -11.95 22.65
N GLY A 553 14.90 -11.50 23.71
CA GLY A 553 16.23 -10.90 23.58
C GLY A 553 17.25 -11.85 22.95
N ALA A 554 17.26 -13.10 23.41
CA ALA A 554 18.14 -14.12 22.84
C ALA A 554 17.78 -14.41 21.37
N ASP A 555 16.50 -14.49 21.07
CA ASP A 555 16.04 -14.75 19.70
C ASP A 555 16.42 -13.59 18.76
N LEU A 556 16.26 -12.34 19.20
CA LEU A 556 16.64 -11.19 18.36
C LEU A 556 18.16 -11.12 18.18
N THR A 557 18.94 -11.47 19.20
CA THR A 557 20.39 -11.58 19.05
C THR A 557 20.74 -12.58 17.95
N ASP A 558 20.12 -13.75 18.00
CA ASP A 558 20.33 -14.78 16.99
C ASP A 558 19.87 -14.32 15.60
N LEU A 559 18.72 -13.64 15.52
CA LEU A 559 18.20 -13.16 14.27
C LEU A 559 19.11 -12.10 13.63
N PHE A 560 19.60 -11.13 14.42
CA PHE A 560 20.52 -10.14 13.89
C PHE A 560 21.83 -10.78 13.44
N ASN A 561 22.29 -11.82 14.12
CA ASN A 561 23.48 -12.56 13.68
C ASN A 561 23.24 -13.28 12.34
N VAL A 562 22.03 -13.77 12.11
CA VAL A 562 21.67 -14.34 10.79
C VAL A 562 21.70 -13.24 9.71
N LEU A 563 21.13 -12.08 10.03
CA LEU A 563 20.99 -10.97 9.07
C LEU A 563 22.33 -10.31 8.73
N THR A 564 23.29 -10.30 9.66
CA THR A 564 24.56 -9.60 9.48
C THR A 564 25.76 -10.50 9.25
N GLY A 565 25.65 -11.79 9.57
CA GLY A 565 26.78 -12.72 9.54
C GLY A 565 26.46 -14.01 8.82
N TYR A 566 27.15 -15.06 9.23
CA TYR A 566 27.05 -16.38 8.62
C TYR A 566 26.33 -17.39 9.49
N SER A 567 25.53 -16.91 10.43
CA SER A 567 24.77 -17.79 11.33
C SER A 567 23.74 -18.61 10.54
N ARG A 568 23.57 -19.86 10.95
CA ARG A 568 22.59 -20.78 10.38
C ARG A 568 21.47 -21.09 11.36
N GLN A 569 21.23 -20.16 12.30
CA GLN A 569 20.16 -20.33 13.28
C GLN A 569 18.81 -20.40 12.57
N THR A 570 18.04 -21.44 12.83
CA THR A 570 16.71 -21.62 12.24
C THR A 570 15.62 -21.85 13.28
N VAL A 571 16.00 -22.21 14.53
CA VAL A 571 15.05 -22.51 15.58
C VAL A 571 15.15 -21.42 16.65
N TYR A 572 14.00 -20.83 16.94
CA TYR A 572 13.88 -19.74 17.91
C TYR A 572 12.92 -20.15 19.02
N ARG A 573 13.04 -19.49 20.16
CA ARG A 573 12.28 -19.83 21.39
C ARG A 573 10.91 -19.17 21.42
N SER A 574 10.87 -17.87 21.13
CA SER A 574 9.65 -17.04 21.19
C SER A 574 9.34 -16.31 19.87
N LEU A 575 10.12 -16.59 18.82
CA LEU A 575 9.89 -16.06 17.49
C LEU A 575 9.57 -17.20 16.52
N LEU A 576 8.72 -16.90 15.54
CA LEU A 576 8.63 -17.66 14.31
C LEU A 576 9.27 -16.81 13.22
N VAL A 577 10.24 -17.37 12.52
CA VAL A 577 11.05 -16.63 11.54
C VAL A 577 10.93 -17.28 10.16
N ALA A 578 10.65 -16.45 9.16
CA ALA A 578 10.65 -16.87 7.76
C ALA A 578 12.03 -16.59 7.16
N PRO A 579 12.46 -17.34 6.13
CA PRO A 579 11.67 -18.35 5.41
C PRO A 579 11.73 -19.76 5.99
N GLU A 580 12.58 -20.01 6.96
CA GLU A 580 12.93 -21.38 7.37
C GLU A 580 11.78 -22.11 8.10
N ARG A 581 11.12 -21.47 9.05
CA ARG A 581 10.23 -22.16 9.97
C ARG A 581 8.84 -21.56 10.15
N MET A 582 8.59 -20.38 9.60
CA MET A 582 7.33 -19.69 9.94
C MET A 582 6.11 -20.43 9.41
N ARG A 583 6.13 -20.80 8.12
CA ARG A 583 4.98 -21.55 7.54
C ARG A 583 4.70 -22.82 8.32
N ASP A 584 5.76 -23.63 8.53
CA ASP A 584 5.61 -24.91 9.24
C ASP A 584 5.11 -24.69 10.67
N GLY A 585 5.59 -23.66 11.35
CA GLY A 585 5.15 -23.35 12.71
C GLY A 585 3.69 -22.95 12.77
N ILE A 586 3.22 -22.17 11.79
CA ILE A 586 1.82 -21.78 11.72
C ILE A 586 0.94 -23.01 11.41
N VAL A 587 1.33 -23.80 10.42
CA VAL A 587 0.57 -25.01 10.04
C VAL A 587 0.51 -25.98 11.22
N GLU A 588 1.61 -26.20 11.94
CA GLU A 588 1.63 -27.05 13.12
C GLU A 588 0.62 -26.59 14.17
N ARG A 589 0.54 -25.28 14.39
CA ARG A 589 -0.41 -24.73 15.37
C ARG A 589 -1.84 -24.90 14.93
N ILE A 590 -2.12 -24.72 13.65
CA ILE A 590 -3.46 -24.98 13.10
C ILE A 590 -3.81 -26.47 13.29
N GLU A 591 -2.87 -27.37 13.02
CA GLU A 591 -3.09 -28.83 13.19
C GLU A 591 -3.35 -29.19 14.65
N ARG A 592 -2.68 -28.50 15.58
CA ARG A 592 -2.93 -28.73 17.02
C ARG A 592 -4.33 -28.28 17.43
N GLU A 593 -4.82 -27.19 16.85
CA GLU A 593 -6.21 -26.78 17.10
C GLU A 593 -7.19 -27.80 16.54
N ALA A 594 -6.88 -28.37 15.37
CA ALA A 594 -7.70 -29.43 14.78
C ALA A 594 -7.72 -30.68 15.68
N ALA A 595 -6.57 -31.06 16.22
CA ALA A 595 -6.46 -32.18 17.16
C ALA A 595 -7.29 -31.92 18.43
N ALA A 596 -7.25 -30.69 18.95
CA ALA A 596 -8.05 -30.31 20.12
C ALA A 596 -9.55 -30.43 19.82
N ALA A 597 -9.98 -30.02 18.65
CA ALA A 597 -11.37 -30.12 18.21
C ALA A 597 -11.82 -31.57 18.13
N ARG A 598 -10.97 -32.45 17.56
CA ARG A 598 -11.27 -33.89 17.47
C ARG A 598 -11.38 -34.52 18.86
N ALA A 599 -10.62 -33.99 19.84
CA ALA A 599 -10.66 -34.48 21.21
C ALA A 599 -11.79 -33.85 22.04
N GLY A 600 -12.64 -33.01 21.45
CA GLY A 600 -13.72 -32.34 22.14
C GLY A 600 -13.29 -31.18 23.05
N GLN A 601 -12.06 -30.71 22.89
CA GLN A 601 -11.52 -29.59 23.66
C GLN A 601 -11.85 -28.26 22.99
N PRO A 602 -11.90 -27.14 23.75
CA PRO A 602 -12.05 -25.83 23.12
C PRO A 602 -10.93 -25.57 22.13
N SER A 603 -11.29 -25.06 20.96
CA SER A 603 -10.34 -24.80 19.88
C SER A 603 -10.74 -23.55 19.10
N GLY A 604 -9.82 -23.00 18.35
CA GLY A 604 -10.11 -21.86 17.49
C GLY A 604 -8.85 -21.31 16.87
N VAL A 605 -9.01 -20.78 15.66
CA VAL A 605 -7.94 -20.07 14.96
C VAL A 605 -8.49 -18.72 14.49
N ARG A 606 -7.82 -17.64 14.85
CA ARG A 606 -8.14 -16.32 14.30
C ARG A 606 -6.89 -15.73 13.69
N ILE A 607 -7.02 -15.22 12.47
CA ILE A 607 -5.90 -14.67 11.69
C ILE A 607 -6.28 -13.27 11.19
N LYS A 608 -5.53 -12.25 11.61
CA LYS A 608 -5.63 -10.91 11.02
C LYS A 608 -4.40 -10.69 10.17
N VAL A 609 -4.58 -10.47 8.87
CA VAL A 609 -3.48 -10.24 7.91
C VAL A 609 -3.93 -9.28 6.83
N ASN A 610 -2.97 -8.76 6.07
CA ASN A 610 -3.31 -7.99 4.87
C ASN A 610 -3.73 -8.91 3.73
N SER A 611 -3.06 -10.06 3.59
CA SER A 611 -3.35 -11.00 2.51
C SER A 611 -3.26 -12.44 3.01
N LEU A 612 -4.17 -13.28 2.54
CA LEU A 612 -4.23 -14.70 2.84
C LEU A 612 -4.29 -15.46 1.52
N VAL A 613 -3.15 -15.94 1.05
CA VAL A 613 -2.99 -16.55 -0.28
C VAL A 613 -2.26 -17.90 -0.22
N ASP A 614 -1.41 -18.11 0.78
CA ASP A 614 -0.57 -19.30 0.87
C ASP A 614 -1.42 -20.57 0.90
N GLU A 615 -1.23 -21.45 -0.10
CA GLU A 615 -2.04 -22.65 -0.27
C GLU A 615 -1.90 -23.61 0.91
N GLN A 616 -0.71 -23.78 1.45
CA GLN A 616 -0.50 -24.71 2.57
C GLN A 616 -1.23 -24.25 3.82
N ILE A 617 -1.19 -22.94 4.11
CA ILE A 617 -1.91 -22.39 5.26
C ILE A 617 -3.40 -22.50 5.04
N ILE A 618 -3.89 -22.12 3.85
CA ILE A 618 -5.32 -22.21 3.53
C ILE A 618 -5.80 -23.67 3.66
N ASP A 619 -5.05 -24.64 3.12
CA ASP A 619 -5.42 -26.04 3.20
C ASP A 619 -5.46 -26.53 4.65
N ALA A 620 -4.50 -26.08 5.48
CA ALA A 620 -4.53 -26.42 6.92
C ALA A 620 -5.78 -25.87 7.60
N LEU A 621 -6.21 -24.65 7.23
CA LEU A 621 -7.45 -24.07 7.75
C LEU A 621 -8.68 -24.85 7.30
N TYR A 622 -8.69 -25.32 6.05
CA TYR A 622 -9.80 -26.16 5.56
C TYR A 622 -9.89 -27.48 6.35
N ARG A 623 -8.76 -28.12 6.58
CA ARG A 623 -8.73 -29.38 7.36
C ARG A 623 -9.19 -29.12 8.80
N ALA A 624 -8.74 -28.04 9.40
CA ALA A 624 -9.18 -27.65 10.74
C ALA A 624 -10.70 -27.42 10.78
N SER A 625 -11.24 -26.75 9.76
CA SER A 625 -12.69 -26.52 9.67
C SER A 625 -13.45 -27.84 9.58
N ARG A 626 -12.97 -28.79 8.80
CA ARG A 626 -13.57 -30.12 8.71
C ARG A 626 -13.60 -30.83 10.06
N ASP A 627 -12.62 -30.60 10.91
CA ASP A 627 -12.55 -31.14 12.25
C ASP A 627 -13.36 -30.37 13.28
N GLY A 628 -13.99 -29.25 12.87
CA GLY A 628 -14.89 -28.49 13.72
C GLY A 628 -14.26 -27.25 14.37
N VAL A 629 -13.04 -26.87 14.00
CA VAL A 629 -12.38 -25.69 14.56
C VAL A 629 -13.09 -24.42 14.05
N PRO A 630 -13.55 -23.53 14.93
CA PRO A 630 -13.98 -22.20 14.49
C PRO A 630 -12.79 -21.41 13.94
N VAL A 631 -12.88 -20.97 12.69
CA VAL A 631 -11.82 -20.21 12.03
C VAL A 631 -12.36 -18.82 11.66
N ARG A 632 -11.66 -17.79 12.07
CA ARG A 632 -12.03 -16.40 11.80
C ARG A 632 -10.85 -15.69 11.16
N CYS A 633 -11.02 -15.18 9.95
CA CYS A 633 -9.96 -14.49 9.22
C CYS A 633 -10.39 -13.06 8.96
N LEU A 634 -9.58 -12.12 9.44
CA LEU A 634 -9.76 -10.68 9.20
C LEU A 634 -8.73 -10.28 8.15
N VAL A 635 -9.17 -10.14 6.89
CA VAL A 635 -8.27 -9.95 5.76
C VAL A 635 -8.60 -8.63 5.07
N ARG A 636 -7.65 -7.69 5.12
CA ARG A 636 -7.87 -6.37 4.51
C ARG A 636 -7.89 -6.45 2.99
N GLY A 637 -6.98 -7.19 2.40
CA GLY A 637 -6.77 -7.22 0.96
C GLY A 637 -7.16 -8.54 0.31
N ILE A 638 -6.17 -9.23 -0.24
CA ILE A 638 -6.37 -10.45 -1.02
C ILE A 638 -6.74 -11.62 -0.10
N CYS A 639 -7.79 -12.34 -0.45
CA CYS A 639 -8.14 -13.59 0.22
C CYS A 639 -8.45 -14.66 -0.82
N ALA A 640 -7.63 -15.71 -0.84
CA ALA A 640 -7.85 -16.86 -1.73
C ALA A 640 -8.61 -17.99 -1.04
N LEU A 641 -8.90 -17.87 0.24
CA LEU A 641 -9.68 -18.87 1.00
C LEU A 641 -11.18 -18.63 0.75
N ARG A 642 -11.90 -19.71 0.47
CA ARG A 642 -13.34 -19.69 0.21
C ARG A 642 -14.08 -20.14 1.46
N PRO A 643 -14.76 -19.23 2.18
CA PRO A 643 -15.40 -19.59 3.45
C PRO A 643 -16.81 -20.18 3.23
N GLY A 644 -17.32 -20.88 4.24
CA GLY A 644 -18.71 -21.30 4.32
C GLY A 644 -19.12 -22.36 3.32
N VAL A 645 -18.18 -23.06 2.70
CA VAL A 645 -18.50 -24.09 1.70
C VAL A 645 -18.84 -25.39 2.41
N PRO A 646 -20.01 -26.00 2.12
CA PRO A 646 -20.39 -27.27 2.75
C PRO A 646 -19.35 -28.36 2.50
N GLY A 647 -18.98 -29.07 3.58
CA GLY A 647 -17.99 -30.13 3.52
C GLY A 647 -16.53 -29.68 3.43
N LEU A 648 -16.29 -28.38 3.41
CA LEU A 648 -14.93 -27.83 3.28
C LEU A 648 -14.63 -26.78 4.36
N SER A 649 -15.40 -25.72 4.42
CA SER A 649 -15.09 -24.54 5.24
C SER A 649 -16.30 -24.02 5.98
N GLU A 650 -17.15 -24.91 6.47
CA GLU A 650 -18.40 -24.56 7.14
C GLU A 650 -18.19 -23.69 8.37
N THR A 651 -17.09 -23.87 9.07
CA THR A 651 -16.79 -23.11 10.29
C THR A 651 -15.94 -21.86 10.04
N VAL A 652 -15.58 -21.59 8.78
CA VAL A 652 -14.70 -20.47 8.43
C VAL A 652 -15.55 -19.24 8.11
N LEU A 653 -15.18 -18.13 8.74
CA LEU A 653 -15.76 -16.82 8.45
C LEU A 653 -14.61 -15.87 8.06
N VAL A 654 -14.78 -15.13 6.97
CA VAL A 654 -13.79 -14.16 6.50
C VAL A 654 -14.44 -12.79 6.48
N ARG A 655 -13.79 -11.84 7.11
CA ARG A 655 -14.26 -10.45 7.22
C ARG A 655 -13.18 -9.48 6.80
N SER A 656 -13.56 -8.32 6.29
CA SER A 656 -12.64 -7.23 5.95
C SER A 656 -13.15 -5.94 6.58
N VAL A 657 -12.24 -5.19 7.19
CA VAL A 657 -12.51 -3.85 7.71
C VAL A 657 -11.58 -2.89 7.01
N LEU A 658 -12.17 -1.82 6.46
CA LEU A 658 -11.43 -0.71 5.87
C LEU A 658 -11.98 0.57 6.47
N GLY A 659 -11.15 1.59 6.50
CA GLY A 659 -11.58 2.87 7.03
C GLY A 659 -10.51 3.94 6.85
N ARG A 660 -10.53 4.86 7.78
CA ARG A 660 -9.64 6.01 7.79
C ARG A 660 -8.16 5.62 7.77
N TYR A 661 -7.81 4.57 8.53
CA TYR A 661 -6.45 4.07 8.64
C TYR A 661 -6.29 2.80 7.84
N LEU A 662 -5.11 2.57 7.28
CA LEU A 662 -4.80 1.32 6.59
C LEU A 662 -4.62 0.22 7.65
N GLU A 663 -5.50 -0.78 7.66
CA GLU A 663 -5.37 -1.95 8.53
C GLU A 663 -4.14 -2.73 8.11
N HIS A 664 -3.12 -2.77 8.95
CA HIS A 664 -1.82 -3.28 8.53
C HIS A 664 -1.22 -4.30 9.50
N SER A 665 -1.67 -4.34 10.74
CA SER A 665 -1.14 -5.27 11.72
C SER A 665 -1.48 -6.72 11.37
N ARG A 666 -0.65 -7.64 11.83
CA ARG A 666 -0.86 -9.08 11.69
C ARG A 666 -0.93 -9.68 13.08
N VAL A 667 -1.97 -10.49 13.29
CA VAL A 667 -2.22 -11.17 14.57
C VAL A 667 -2.65 -12.59 14.29
N LEU A 668 -2.07 -13.55 15.01
CA LEU A 668 -2.51 -14.94 14.99
C LEU A 668 -2.92 -15.33 16.42
N ASP A 669 -4.08 -15.96 16.56
CA ASP A 669 -4.61 -16.36 17.86
C ASP A 669 -5.04 -17.83 17.80
N PHE A 670 -4.48 -18.67 18.67
CA PHE A 670 -4.73 -20.10 18.75
C PHE A 670 -5.32 -20.42 20.13
N THR A 671 -6.58 -20.84 20.15
CA THR A 671 -7.36 -20.97 21.38
C THR A 671 -6.84 -22.07 22.32
N SER A 672 -6.72 -23.32 21.82
CA SER A 672 -6.32 -24.44 22.70
C SER A 672 -4.89 -24.28 23.22
N LEU A 673 -4.02 -23.69 22.41
CA LEU A 673 -2.63 -23.42 22.80
C LEU A 673 -2.49 -22.21 23.71
N ASP A 674 -3.52 -21.37 23.78
CA ASP A 674 -3.47 -20.06 24.47
C ASP A 674 -2.28 -19.23 23.98
N GLU A 675 -2.09 -19.18 22.67
CA GLU A 675 -1.01 -18.42 22.05
C GLU A 675 -1.56 -17.31 21.17
N VAL A 676 -0.96 -16.12 21.31
CA VAL A 676 -1.21 -14.98 20.42
C VAL A 676 0.14 -14.50 19.90
N TRP A 677 0.22 -14.28 18.58
CA TRP A 677 1.43 -13.85 17.89
C TRP A 677 1.15 -12.57 17.11
N ILE A 678 2.13 -11.67 17.06
CA ILE A 678 2.09 -10.47 16.19
C ILE A 678 3.40 -10.37 15.41
N GLY A 679 3.37 -9.74 14.24
CA GLY A 679 4.59 -9.51 13.49
C GLY A 679 4.39 -9.03 12.08
N SER A 680 5.39 -9.29 11.26
CA SER A 680 5.56 -8.63 9.96
C SER A 680 4.98 -9.40 8.78
N ALA A 681 4.60 -10.67 8.94
CA ALA A 681 4.32 -11.56 7.82
C ALA A 681 2.84 -11.63 7.46
N ASP A 682 2.54 -11.45 6.19
CA ASP A 682 1.28 -11.90 5.60
C ASP A 682 1.39 -13.37 5.22
N MET A 683 0.26 -14.00 4.97
CA MET A 683 0.20 -15.41 4.58
C MET A 683 0.29 -15.51 3.06
N MET A 684 1.45 -15.17 2.55
CA MET A 684 1.77 -15.15 1.11
C MET A 684 3.14 -15.75 0.87
N HIS A 685 3.35 -16.29 -0.33
CA HIS A 685 4.64 -16.87 -0.71
C HIS A 685 5.78 -15.87 -0.57
N ARG A 686 5.60 -14.64 -1.02
CA ARG A 686 6.68 -13.65 -0.96
C ARG A 686 7.12 -13.36 0.49
N ASN A 687 6.20 -13.45 1.45
CA ASN A 687 6.51 -13.26 2.87
C ASN A 687 7.17 -14.50 3.47
N LEU A 688 6.61 -15.65 3.17
CA LEU A 688 7.01 -16.90 3.83
C LEU A 688 8.20 -17.59 3.15
N ASP A 689 8.48 -17.27 1.93
CA ASP A 689 9.58 -17.87 1.15
C ASP A 689 10.67 -16.91 0.71
N UNK A 690 10.26 -15.74 0.58
CA UNK A 690 11.13 -14.87 0.04
C UNK A 690 11.58 -13.78 0.87
N ARG A 691 11.18 -13.75 2.00
CA ARG A 691 11.55 -12.65 2.92
C ARG A 691 12.00 -13.19 4.27
N VAL A 692 12.79 -12.37 5.00
CA VAL A 692 13.02 -12.61 6.42
C VAL A 692 11.91 -11.88 7.17
N GLU A 693 11.07 -12.65 7.85
CA GLU A 693 9.93 -12.15 8.61
C GLU A 693 10.03 -12.64 10.04
N ALA A 694 9.38 -11.95 10.98
CA ALA A 694 9.33 -12.38 12.36
C ALA A 694 7.93 -12.19 12.93
N LEU A 695 7.46 -13.23 13.61
CA LEU A 695 6.30 -13.18 14.50
C LEU A 695 6.79 -13.41 15.93
N VAL A 696 6.33 -12.59 16.86
CA VAL A 696 6.68 -12.74 18.28
C VAL A 696 5.47 -13.21 19.06
N ARG A 697 5.70 -14.16 19.98
CA ARG A 697 4.66 -14.64 20.88
C ARG A 697 4.40 -13.60 21.97
N VAL A 698 3.14 -13.25 22.16
CA VAL A 698 2.70 -12.31 23.20
C VAL A 698 2.35 -13.13 24.43
N THR A 699 3.22 -13.13 25.44
CA THR A 699 3.13 -14.07 26.56
C THR A 699 2.35 -13.55 27.75
N GLN A 700 2.25 -12.22 27.93
CA GLN A 700 1.58 -11.68 29.12
C GLN A 700 0.06 -11.62 28.90
N ALA A 701 -0.67 -12.08 29.90
CA ALA A 701 -2.11 -12.28 29.84
C ALA A 701 -2.87 -11.00 29.51
N ASP A 702 -2.45 -9.86 30.08
CA ASP A 702 -3.12 -8.57 29.81
C ASP A 702 -3.05 -8.19 28.33
N ASN A 703 -1.90 -8.41 27.73
CA ASN A 703 -1.67 -8.07 26.32
C ASN A 703 -2.42 -9.04 25.40
N ARG A 704 -2.46 -10.33 25.75
CA ARG A 704 -3.28 -11.29 24.99
C ARG A 704 -4.75 -10.92 25.05
N THR A 705 -5.22 -10.54 26.24
CA THR A 705 -6.63 -10.13 26.43
C THR A 705 -6.97 -8.92 25.57
N GLU A 706 -6.06 -7.94 25.52
CA GLU A 706 -6.25 -6.74 24.68
C GLU A 706 -6.36 -7.11 23.18
N LEU A 707 -5.48 -7.98 22.70
CA LEU A 707 -5.50 -8.42 21.31
C LEU A 707 -6.77 -9.23 21.00
N ARG A 708 -7.18 -10.11 21.92
CA ARG A 708 -8.41 -10.89 21.74
C ARG A 708 -9.64 -10.00 21.76
N ARG A 709 -9.66 -8.98 22.62
CA ARG A 709 -10.75 -8.01 22.66
C ARG A 709 -10.87 -7.27 21.33
N MET A 710 -9.73 -6.89 20.77
CA MET A 710 -9.67 -6.23 19.45
C MET A 710 -10.29 -7.14 18.37
N LEU A 711 -9.88 -8.40 18.34
CA LEU A 711 -10.40 -9.36 17.37
C LEU A 711 -11.91 -9.65 17.61
N ASP A 712 -12.31 -9.81 18.86
CA ASP A 712 -13.73 -9.98 19.21
C ASP A 712 -14.58 -8.84 18.65
N HIS A 713 -14.08 -7.60 18.80
CA HIS A 713 -14.79 -6.42 18.32
C HIS A 713 -14.88 -6.40 16.79
N ALA A 714 -13.77 -6.72 16.12
CA ALA A 714 -13.73 -6.74 14.66
C ALA A 714 -14.75 -7.73 14.08
N PHE A 715 -14.97 -8.84 14.75
CA PHE A 715 -15.92 -9.87 14.31
C PHE A 715 -17.31 -9.68 14.87
N SER A 716 -17.54 -8.63 15.65
CA SER A 716 -18.87 -8.33 16.21
C SER A 716 -19.87 -8.00 15.11
N PRO A 717 -21.12 -8.46 15.23
CA PRO A 717 -22.17 -8.05 14.28
C PRO A 717 -22.52 -6.56 14.40
N GLY A 718 -22.10 -5.89 15.47
CA GLY A 718 -22.33 -4.45 15.67
C GLY A 718 -21.37 -3.54 14.92
N VAL A 719 -20.42 -4.09 14.19
CA VAL A 719 -19.34 -3.33 13.53
C VAL A 719 -19.55 -3.37 12.01
N SER A 720 -19.41 -2.22 11.38
CA SER A 720 -19.47 -2.09 9.92
C SER A 720 -18.28 -2.81 9.28
N ALA A 721 -18.55 -3.70 8.34
CA ALA A 721 -17.53 -4.56 7.73
C ALA A 721 -18.05 -5.19 6.45
N TRP A 722 -17.14 -5.84 5.72
CA TRP A 722 -17.49 -6.70 4.58
C TRP A 722 -17.31 -8.15 5.00
N ASP A 723 -18.24 -9.00 4.62
CA ASP A 723 -18.12 -10.46 4.81
C ASP A 723 -18.02 -11.13 3.45
N LEU A 724 -17.11 -12.12 3.37
CA LEU A 724 -16.89 -12.90 2.15
C LEU A 724 -17.84 -14.11 2.16
N GLY A 725 -18.53 -14.33 1.04
CA GLY A 725 -19.42 -15.47 0.89
C GLY A 725 -18.77 -16.68 0.22
N PRO A 726 -19.42 -17.83 0.26
CA PRO A 726 -18.92 -19.05 -0.39
C PRO A 726 -18.74 -18.91 -1.89
N ASP A 727 -19.46 -17.98 -2.51
CA ASP A 727 -19.40 -17.68 -3.94
C ASP A 727 -18.25 -16.75 -4.30
N GLY A 728 -17.45 -16.32 -3.32
CA GLY A 728 -16.34 -15.39 -3.54
C GLY A 728 -16.75 -13.93 -3.60
N GLN A 729 -18.00 -13.62 -3.27
CA GLN A 729 -18.50 -12.24 -3.29
C GLN A 729 -18.43 -11.63 -1.89
N TRP A 730 -18.05 -10.34 -1.83
CA TRP A 730 -18.00 -9.58 -0.59
C TRP A 730 -19.31 -8.80 -0.42
N GLU A 731 -19.90 -8.86 0.75
CA GLU A 731 -21.11 -8.11 1.09
C GLU A 731 -20.80 -7.14 2.23
N ARG A 732 -21.12 -5.87 2.01
CA ARG A 732 -20.90 -4.84 3.03
C ARG A 732 -22.10 -4.73 3.94
N HIS A 733 -21.84 -4.66 5.24
CA HIS A 733 -22.85 -4.43 6.29
C HIS A 733 -22.57 -3.08 6.95
N VAL A 734 -23.47 -2.12 6.75
CA VAL A 734 -23.37 -0.77 7.35
C VAL A 734 -24.56 -0.48 8.26
N THR A 735 -25.64 -1.23 8.14
CA THR A 735 -26.84 -1.08 8.98
C THR A 735 -27.19 -2.43 9.60
N GLY A 736 -27.66 -2.38 10.84
CA GLY A 736 -28.10 -3.55 11.57
C GLY A 736 -29.55 -3.92 11.28
N PRO A 737 -30.05 -5.04 11.90
CA PRO A 737 -31.43 -5.50 11.67
C PRO A 737 -32.51 -4.50 12.07
N GLN A 738 -32.20 -3.55 12.94
CA GLN A 738 -33.13 -2.52 13.40
C GLN A 738 -32.93 -1.20 12.65
N GLU A 739 -32.30 -1.27 11.47
CA GLU A 739 -31.98 -0.14 10.61
C GLU A 739 -31.04 0.91 11.27
N ASN A 740 -30.46 0.57 12.42
CA ASN A 740 -29.45 1.40 13.08
C ASN A 740 -28.12 1.28 12.33
N ARG A 741 -27.38 2.38 12.29
CA ARG A 741 -26.05 2.39 11.66
C ARG A 741 -25.07 1.58 12.53
N LEU A 742 -24.31 0.70 11.90
CA LEU A 742 -23.30 -0.09 12.60
C LEU A 742 -22.10 0.79 12.97
N SER A 743 -21.38 0.38 14.01
CA SER A 743 -20.28 1.14 14.57
C SER A 743 -19.05 1.10 13.64
N ASP A 744 -18.30 2.21 13.61
CA ASP A 744 -17.00 2.27 12.92
C ASP A 744 -15.95 1.65 13.84
N TYR A 745 -15.39 0.53 13.42
CA TYR A 745 -14.39 -0.21 14.19
C TYR A 745 -13.23 0.65 14.63
N GLN A 746 -12.65 1.45 13.72
CA GLN A 746 -11.48 2.27 14.03
C GLN A 746 -11.83 3.41 14.98
N ALA A 747 -13.00 4.00 14.83
CA ALA A 747 -13.48 5.03 15.76
C ALA A 747 -13.65 4.45 17.17
N ASP A 748 -14.17 3.24 17.27
CA ASP A 748 -14.34 2.56 18.56
C ASP A 748 -13.00 2.33 19.25
N LEU A 749 -11.99 1.88 18.50
CA LEU A 749 -10.65 1.66 19.07
C LEU A 749 -10.02 2.97 19.53
N ALA A 750 -10.25 4.07 18.82
CA ALA A 750 -9.78 5.38 19.23
C ALA A 750 -10.41 5.81 20.57
N VAL A 751 -11.71 5.55 20.74
CA VAL A 751 -12.42 5.83 22.00
C VAL A 751 -11.84 4.97 23.13
N TRP A 752 -11.58 3.69 22.88
CA TRP A 752 -10.97 2.80 23.88
C TRP A 752 -9.62 3.33 24.36
N ALA A 753 -8.78 3.80 23.43
CA ALA A 753 -7.47 4.35 23.77
C ALA A 753 -7.60 5.60 24.65
N LEU A 754 -8.55 6.50 24.31
CA LEU A 754 -8.81 7.71 25.11
C LEU A 754 -9.28 7.36 26.51
N ARG A 755 -10.16 6.37 26.66
CA ARG A 755 -10.69 5.96 27.98
C ARG A 755 -9.65 5.28 28.85
N ARG A 756 -8.66 4.65 28.22
CA ARG A 756 -7.57 3.98 28.95
C ARG A 756 -6.53 4.98 29.45
N ALA A 757 -6.28 6.08 28.72
CA ALA A 757 -5.21 7.05 28.97
C ALA A 757 -5.37 7.88 30.27
#